data_7bb0aecbd8503f69a7ab601b728ed1db
#
_entry.id   7bb0aecbd8503f69a7ab601b728ed1db
#
_cell.length_a   1.000
_cell.length_b   1.000
_cell.length_c   1.000
_cell.angle_alpha   90.00
_cell.angle_beta   90.00
_cell.angle_gamma   90.00
#
_symmetry.space_group_name_H-M   'P 1'
#
loop_
_entity.id
_entity.type
_entity.pdbx_description
1 polymer ?
#
loop_
_entity_poly.entity_id
_entity_poly.type
_entity_poly.pdbx_seq_one_letter_code
_entity_poly.pdbx_strand_id
1 'polypeptide(L)'
;MTARAVMFVLALASLLPLLRLLAGGLWEPWELHRAEAARAVAGGEVPVWSVPEIEGEGERPPLATWVTALGFRAGGPDVGNGKLAVAAFLLLCVVAALWVLRPLLDLARMLGAFAVFFALPLVFFQGASAGGDGVAFGAYALAFAGLVRLLGVSSVARAAGRADLAVGAAATVVGLVLSYFALGAVLGVALPVGASAFASALGGGLRRPQEPQQRDEAAWVRFAARWAAVLAALALFVWFVAAGVAHRPVEETERFTLALGGTKTLLPLDTFDFLLSRLAYVLFPWCAFVPLALAWAMRSGGAAEEDDGATAGGVPPVALARHAAVHLFLGYALVAYWHWRFHSSPMVFAFPLAVLLSEYLAHVLGEGRGLRFAGVVTAILVVLVLRDSFAFQKDFLQIIGFPKPGDMVTETPAFPMAMTAATALFLLIVLFTHLVPAAEAGKDEGGVFGWYRQQREALREAARGLRRGPAQARLAAAAAFAPWVAGALVWAVVVGTAFVARYTDFSNWTVSHLGFQALVAVGVLPFGVGLADVGWRAVRRFIAGASGTLRGGLTLAGGVLVALTVGLAVAPALDAQFSLEPAARAAAREGDLTGRLQLLQVEAAATRYYPSLAGGKLVTDIPAAATWLAEAPPGQPRYLVFPSRNQVLNEVNQKFRDVRGGELLPVISDPEGRYLLGVSELAPGEENRSPLARVVLLQRPTPRYPILEGNFDNKVRYLGYDLSSYPDGTVAALQNVTITHYWECLGKINGDYQVFVHVDGMGDRINGDHDPAEGVYPTRYWRPGDFIVDRQKLRIPFFARPSREPTAYQMYVGLFRGESRLPLSEGEGNDNRLYGGVLRVR
;
A
#
# COMPACT_ATOMS: atom_id res chain seq x y z
N MET A 1 23.15 -22.98 9.08
CA MET A 1 23.41 -21.50 9.29
C MET A 1 23.15 -21.17 10.76
N THR A 2 24.00 -20.36 11.38
CA THR A 2 23.69 -19.84 12.71
C THR A 2 22.54 -18.84 12.64
N ALA A 3 21.74 -18.69 13.69
CA ALA A 3 20.64 -17.71 13.74
C ALA A 3 21.10 -16.28 13.38
N ARG A 4 22.32 -15.90 13.80
CA ARG A 4 22.95 -14.62 13.45
C ARG A 4 23.15 -14.45 11.95
N ALA A 5 23.59 -15.52 11.26
CA ALA A 5 23.79 -15.47 9.81
C ALA A 5 22.45 -15.32 9.06
N VAL A 6 21.39 -15.98 9.53
CA VAL A 6 20.04 -15.81 8.97
C VAL A 6 19.57 -14.37 9.14
N MET A 7 19.69 -13.80 10.33
CA MET A 7 19.31 -12.42 10.61
C MET A 7 20.10 -11.41 9.77
N PHE A 8 21.38 -11.66 9.55
CA PHE A 8 22.22 -10.83 8.70
C PHE A 8 21.76 -10.87 7.22
N VAL A 9 21.44 -12.07 6.70
CA VAL A 9 20.91 -12.23 5.35
C VAL A 9 19.56 -11.51 5.20
N LEU A 10 18.69 -11.60 6.20
CA LEU A 10 17.41 -10.90 6.18
C LEU A 10 17.59 -9.36 6.20
N ALA A 11 18.54 -8.87 7.00
CA ALA A 11 18.87 -7.45 7.02
C ALA A 11 19.38 -6.97 5.65
N LEU A 12 20.25 -7.73 4.99
CA LEU A 12 20.69 -7.39 3.63
C LEU A 12 19.56 -7.47 2.62
N ALA A 13 18.70 -8.50 2.70
CA ALA A 13 17.57 -8.66 1.80
C ALA A 13 16.57 -7.50 1.92
N SER A 14 16.41 -6.93 3.12
CA SER A 14 15.51 -5.79 3.33
C SER A 14 15.95 -4.50 2.62
N LEU A 15 17.21 -4.42 2.16
CA LEU A 15 17.73 -3.29 1.38
C LEU A 15 17.45 -3.40 -0.12
N LEU A 16 17.10 -4.58 -0.64
CA LEU A 16 16.90 -4.77 -2.08
C LEU A 16 15.80 -3.88 -2.68
N PRO A 17 14.64 -3.65 -2.02
CA PRO A 17 13.64 -2.71 -2.52
C PRO A 17 14.19 -1.29 -2.68
N LEU A 18 15.05 -0.84 -1.74
CA LEU A 18 15.69 0.47 -1.79
C LEU A 18 16.60 0.60 -3.03
N LEU A 19 17.40 -0.43 -3.32
CA LEU A 19 18.27 -0.47 -4.51
C LEU A 19 17.46 -0.38 -5.80
N ARG A 20 16.28 -1.01 -5.85
CA ARG A 20 15.41 -0.96 -7.03
C ARG A 20 14.89 0.46 -7.29
N LEU A 21 14.53 1.18 -6.25
CA LEU A 21 14.05 2.56 -6.37
C LEU A 21 15.14 3.55 -6.82
N LEU A 22 16.40 3.26 -6.53
CA LEU A 22 17.52 4.07 -7.01
C LEU A 22 17.65 4.06 -8.55
N ALA A 23 17.13 3.01 -9.20
CA ALA A 23 17.17 2.85 -10.65
C ALA A 23 15.93 3.41 -11.37
N GLY A 24 14.91 3.89 -10.64
CA GLY A 24 13.69 4.47 -11.21
C GLY A 24 13.82 5.95 -11.56
N GLY A 25 12.83 6.50 -12.29
CA GLY A 25 12.74 7.91 -12.63
C GLY A 25 12.39 8.81 -11.43
N LEU A 26 12.32 10.12 -11.65
CA LEU A 26 11.77 11.05 -10.67
C LEU A 26 10.24 10.97 -10.69
N TRP A 27 9.65 10.79 -9.52
CA TRP A 27 8.21 10.76 -9.39
C TRP A 27 7.62 12.17 -9.35
N GLU A 28 6.83 12.48 -10.34
CA GLU A 28 6.20 13.78 -10.50
C GLU A 28 4.86 13.88 -9.74
N PRO A 29 4.55 15.04 -9.18
CA PRO A 29 5.37 16.26 -9.16
C PRO A 29 6.41 16.32 -8.05
N TRP A 30 6.30 15.46 -7.02
CA TRP A 30 6.98 15.61 -5.71
C TRP A 30 8.49 15.55 -5.81
N GLU A 31 9.04 14.49 -6.42
CA GLU A 31 10.50 14.35 -6.51
C GLU A 31 11.10 15.35 -7.48
N LEU A 32 10.38 15.68 -8.55
CA LEU A 32 10.86 16.63 -9.55
C LEU A 32 11.10 18.01 -8.95
N HIS A 33 10.11 18.57 -8.27
CA HIS A 33 10.23 19.91 -7.69
C HIS A 33 11.30 19.97 -6.59
N ARG A 34 11.40 18.92 -5.79
CA ARG A 34 12.45 18.78 -4.76
C ARG A 34 13.83 18.63 -5.38
N ALA A 35 13.97 17.89 -6.47
CA ALA A 35 15.23 17.74 -7.19
C ALA A 35 15.66 19.07 -7.84
N GLU A 36 14.72 19.85 -8.39
CA GLU A 36 15.02 21.21 -8.92
C GLU A 36 15.52 22.16 -7.82
N ALA A 37 14.88 22.17 -6.65
CA ALA A 37 15.37 22.94 -5.51
C ALA A 37 16.80 22.52 -5.13
N ALA A 38 17.08 21.23 -5.11
CA ALA A 38 18.42 20.71 -4.80
C ALA A 38 19.44 21.05 -5.91
N ARG A 39 19.03 21.01 -7.17
CA ARG A 39 19.85 21.41 -8.31
C ARG A 39 20.25 22.90 -8.24
N ALA A 40 19.29 23.77 -7.94
CA ALA A 40 19.54 25.20 -7.81
C ALA A 40 20.57 25.48 -6.70
N VAL A 41 20.47 24.77 -5.57
CA VAL A 41 21.47 24.85 -4.49
C VAL A 41 22.82 24.24 -4.92
N ALA A 42 22.82 23.12 -5.64
CA ALA A 42 24.05 22.50 -6.12
C ALA A 42 24.79 23.36 -7.13
N GLY A 43 24.07 24.04 -8.03
CA GLY A 43 24.61 24.96 -9.04
C GLY A 43 25.00 26.35 -8.51
N GLY A 44 24.68 26.67 -7.26
CA GLY A 44 24.94 27.98 -6.68
C GLY A 44 23.98 29.08 -7.16
N GLU A 45 22.89 28.72 -7.83
CA GLU A 45 21.83 29.63 -8.26
C GLU A 45 21.09 30.21 -7.04
N VAL A 46 21.07 29.46 -5.96
CA VAL A 46 20.46 29.82 -4.67
C VAL A 46 21.47 29.58 -3.55
N PRO A 47 21.63 30.53 -2.61
CA PRO A 47 22.51 30.34 -1.45
C PRO A 47 22.12 29.09 -0.63
N VAL A 48 23.11 28.37 -0.11
CA VAL A 48 22.90 27.11 0.67
C VAL A 48 21.99 27.31 1.89
N TRP A 49 22.01 28.49 2.50
CA TRP A 49 21.16 28.83 3.66
C TRP A 49 19.74 29.28 3.28
N SER A 50 19.48 29.56 2.01
CA SER A 50 18.16 29.91 1.48
C SER A 50 17.59 28.67 0.80
N VAL A 51 16.51 28.11 1.33
CA VAL A 51 15.82 26.99 0.69
C VAL A 51 14.82 27.57 -0.29
N PRO A 52 14.89 27.19 -1.56
CA PRO A 52 13.86 27.62 -2.52
C PRO A 52 12.48 27.13 -2.07
N GLU A 53 11.48 27.95 -2.26
CA GLU A 53 10.11 27.52 -2.09
C GLU A 53 9.82 26.40 -3.09
N ILE A 54 9.28 25.28 -2.60
CA ILE A 54 8.96 24.12 -3.43
C ILE A 54 7.50 24.26 -3.86
N GLU A 55 7.28 24.30 -5.16
CA GLU A 55 5.94 24.45 -5.74
C GLU A 55 5.00 23.36 -5.20
N GLY A 56 3.86 23.79 -4.65
CA GLY A 56 2.86 22.92 -4.05
C GLY A 56 3.18 22.41 -2.64
N GLU A 57 4.38 22.66 -2.09
CA GLU A 57 4.80 22.18 -0.77
C GLU A 57 5.20 23.32 0.20
N GLY A 58 5.43 24.52 -0.33
CA GLY A 58 5.88 25.68 0.46
C GLY A 58 7.31 25.55 0.99
N GLU A 59 7.63 26.31 2.04
CA GLU A 59 8.95 26.25 2.68
C GLU A 59 9.13 24.91 3.45
N ARG A 60 10.17 24.18 3.12
CA ARG A 60 10.58 22.97 3.82
C ARG A 60 11.90 23.13 4.55
N PRO A 61 12.13 22.39 5.65
CA PRO A 61 13.44 22.32 6.28
C PRO A 61 14.52 21.86 5.30
N PRO A 62 15.74 22.45 5.32
CA PRO A 62 16.68 22.40 4.21
C PRO A 62 17.50 21.11 4.06
N LEU A 63 17.56 20.24 5.10
CA LEU A 63 18.52 19.13 5.12
C LEU A 63 18.34 18.16 3.96
N ALA A 64 17.09 17.84 3.60
CA ALA A 64 16.81 16.93 2.48
C ALA A 64 17.30 17.52 1.15
N THR A 65 17.07 18.82 0.94
CA THR A 65 17.59 19.56 -0.21
C THR A 65 19.12 19.56 -0.23
N TRP A 66 19.76 19.81 0.91
CA TRP A 66 21.22 19.83 1.00
C TRP A 66 21.86 18.46 0.72
N VAL A 67 21.27 17.38 1.27
CA VAL A 67 21.75 16.01 1.03
C VAL A 67 21.62 15.64 -0.44
N THR A 68 20.48 15.96 -1.05
CA THR A 68 20.27 15.73 -2.50
C THR A 68 21.23 16.57 -3.35
N ALA A 69 21.44 17.86 -2.99
CA ALA A 69 22.38 18.74 -3.66
C ALA A 69 23.83 18.26 -3.54
N LEU A 70 24.20 17.66 -2.41
CA LEU A 70 25.52 17.01 -2.25
C LEU A 70 25.70 15.86 -3.24
N GLY A 71 24.68 15.02 -3.43
CA GLY A 71 24.67 13.98 -4.46
C GLY A 71 24.87 14.55 -5.87
N PHE A 72 24.16 15.63 -6.21
CA PHE A 72 24.32 16.31 -7.49
C PHE A 72 25.70 16.96 -7.69
N ARG A 73 26.28 17.51 -6.65
CA ARG A 73 27.66 18.04 -6.72
C ARG A 73 28.71 16.94 -6.92
N ALA A 74 28.49 15.77 -6.34
CA ALA A 74 29.43 14.66 -6.43
C ALA A 74 29.38 13.91 -7.76
N GLY A 75 28.20 13.71 -8.33
CA GLY A 75 28.00 12.88 -9.53
C GLY A 75 27.30 13.58 -10.70
N GLY A 76 26.94 14.86 -10.57
CA GLY A 76 26.11 15.58 -11.55
C GLY A 76 24.60 15.50 -11.22
N PRO A 77 23.77 16.38 -11.83
CA PRO A 77 22.33 16.45 -11.59
C PRO A 77 21.59 15.29 -12.29
N ASP A 78 21.90 14.09 -11.88
CA ASP A 78 21.28 12.83 -12.32
C ASP A 78 20.33 12.30 -11.23
N VAL A 79 19.24 11.67 -11.67
CA VAL A 79 18.22 11.11 -10.77
C VAL A 79 18.84 10.18 -9.73
N GLY A 80 19.70 9.27 -10.18
CA GLY A 80 20.32 8.26 -9.32
C GLY A 80 21.23 8.89 -8.26
N ASN A 81 21.97 9.94 -8.59
CA ASN A 81 22.90 10.60 -7.66
C ASN A 81 22.16 11.28 -6.49
N GLY A 82 21.04 11.93 -6.77
CA GLY A 82 20.21 12.54 -5.72
C GLY A 82 19.59 11.50 -4.79
N LYS A 83 19.01 10.45 -5.36
CA LYS A 83 18.39 9.33 -4.63
C LYS A 83 19.44 8.57 -3.79
N LEU A 84 20.61 8.30 -4.37
CA LEU A 84 21.70 7.60 -3.68
C LEU A 84 22.20 8.38 -2.46
N ALA A 85 22.34 9.70 -2.56
CA ALA A 85 22.75 10.52 -1.44
C ALA A 85 21.78 10.44 -0.26
N VAL A 86 20.47 10.51 -0.54
CA VAL A 86 19.42 10.39 0.49
C VAL A 86 19.42 8.98 1.12
N ALA A 87 19.50 7.94 0.31
CA ALA A 87 19.53 6.55 0.78
C ALA A 87 20.79 6.26 1.61
N ALA A 88 21.95 6.78 1.19
CA ALA A 88 23.21 6.63 1.93
C ALA A 88 23.15 7.37 3.28
N PHE A 89 22.61 8.58 3.31
CA PHE A 89 22.42 9.33 4.55
C PHE A 89 21.52 8.56 5.52
N LEU A 90 20.37 8.07 5.04
CA LEU A 90 19.43 7.27 5.81
C LEU A 90 20.13 6.04 6.41
N LEU A 91 20.83 5.27 5.58
CA LEU A 91 21.53 4.04 6.00
C LEU A 91 22.59 4.35 7.06
N LEU A 92 23.40 5.39 6.86
CA LEU A 92 24.41 5.80 7.81
C LEU A 92 23.83 6.20 9.16
N CYS A 93 22.74 6.99 9.16
CA CYS A 93 22.06 7.39 10.39
C CYS A 93 21.45 6.21 11.13
N VAL A 94 20.81 5.27 10.42
CA VAL A 94 20.20 4.07 11.03
C VAL A 94 21.27 3.16 11.62
N VAL A 95 22.36 2.91 10.89
CA VAL A 95 23.50 2.12 11.41
C VAL A 95 24.11 2.79 12.64
N ALA A 96 24.32 4.11 12.61
CA ALA A 96 24.80 4.87 13.75
C ALA A 96 23.83 4.79 14.95
N ALA A 97 22.52 4.92 14.70
CA ALA A 97 21.49 4.81 15.74
C ALA A 97 21.51 3.41 16.40
N LEU A 98 21.58 2.35 15.61
CA LEU A 98 21.68 0.97 16.13
C LEU A 98 23.01 0.75 16.88
N TRP A 99 24.12 1.31 16.39
CA TRP A 99 25.39 1.27 17.11
C TRP A 99 25.31 1.99 18.47
N VAL A 100 24.63 3.13 18.52
CA VAL A 100 24.38 3.84 19.79
C VAL A 100 23.52 2.99 20.73
N LEU A 101 22.57 2.23 20.21
CA LEU A 101 21.70 1.35 21.00
C LEU A 101 22.32 -0.03 21.35
N ARG A 102 23.51 -0.36 20.84
CA ARG A 102 24.15 -1.67 21.05
C ARG A 102 24.29 -2.15 22.52
N PRO A 103 24.44 -1.26 23.54
CA PRO A 103 24.45 -1.74 24.92
C PRO A 103 23.10 -2.22 25.43
N LEU A 104 22.01 -1.84 24.73
CA LEU A 104 20.63 -2.16 25.08
C LEU A 104 20.04 -3.29 24.22
N LEU A 105 20.60 -3.51 23.03
CA LEU A 105 20.14 -4.48 22.05
C LEU A 105 21.24 -5.47 21.73
N ASP A 106 20.92 -6.76 21.77
CA ASP A 106 21.82 -7.76 21.20
C ASP A 106 21.82 -7.69 19.65
N LEU A 107 22.78 -8.37 19.04
CA LEU A 107 22.96 -8.34 17.60
C LEU A 107 21.70 -8.83 16.85
N ALA A 108 20.99 -9.82 17.36
CA ALA A 108 19.79 -10.35 16.69
C ALA A 108 18.65 -9.33 16.70
N ARG A 109 18.47 -8.62 17.82
CA ARG A 109 17.47 -7.55 17.94
C ARG A 109 17.83 -6.33 17.10
N MET A 110 19.11 -5.97 17.03
CA MET A 110 19.59 -4.89 16.15
C MET A 110 19.33 -5.23 14.68
N LEU A 111 19.67 -6.43 14.24
CA LEU A 111 19.40 -6.89 12.87
C LEU A 111 17.90 -7.03 12.60
N GLY A 112 17.12 -7.41 13.60
CA GLY A 112 15.66 -7.44 13.54
C GLY A 112 15.06 -6.06 13.35
N ALA A 113 15.47 -5.08 14.14
CA ALA A 113 15.04 -3.69 13.99
C ALA A 113 15.44 -3.10 12.63
N PHE A 114 16.65 -3.40 12.17
CA PHE A 114 17.12 -3.02 10.84
C PHE A 114 16.24 -3.64 9.74
N ALA A 115 15.98 -4.95 9.79
CA ALA A 115 15.18 -5.65 8.79
C ALA A 115 13.73 -5.17 8.79
N VAL A 116 13.12 -4.95 9.94
CA VAL A 116 11.76 -4.39 10.04
C VAL A 116 11.73 -2.98 9.45
N PHE A 117 12.68 -2.13 9.80
CA PHE A 117 12.72 -0.74 9.35
C PHE A 117 12.80 -0.63 7.82
N PHE A 118 13.76 -1.31 7.19
CA PHE A 118 13.91 -1.29 5.74
C PHE A 118 12.88 -2.14 4.99
N ALA A 119 12.14 -3.00 5.68
CA ALA A 119 11.00 -3.71 5.13
C ALA A 119 9.66 -2.94 5.27
N LEU A 120 9.66 -1.73 5.83
CA LEU A 120 8.49 -0.86 5.80
C LEU A 120 8.33 -0.24 4.41
N PRO A 121 7.19 -0.37 3.75
CA PRO A 121 6.93 0.29 2.46
C PRO A 121 7.21 1.79 2.51
N LEU A 122 6.82 2.45 3.58
CA LEU A 122 7.12 3.86 3.84
C LEU A 122 8.61 4.17 3.67
N VAL A 123 9.47 3.35 4.26
CA VAL A 123 10.91 3.61 4.31
C VAL A 123 11.55 3.42 2.93
N PHE A 124 11.20 2.38 2.20
CA PHE A 124 11.82 2.21 0.89
C PHE A 124 11.24 3.15 -0.18
N PHE A 125 9.95 3.49 -0.14
CA PHE A 125 9.39 4.47 -1.08
C PHE A 125 9.87 5.90 -0.82
N GLN A 126 9.95 6.32 0.43
CA GLN A 126 10.37 7.68 0.79
C GLN A 126 11.84 7.78 1.19
N GLY A 127 12.43 6.69 1.63
CA GLY A 127 13.82 6.63 2.05
C GLY A 127 14.84 6.76 0.92
N ALA A 128 14.43 6.50 -0.32
CA ALA A 128 15.26 6.66 -1.52
C ALA A 128 14.79 7.82 -2.43
N SER A 129 13.71 8.52 -2.09
CA SER A 129 13.20 9.60 -2.94
C SER A 129 14.10 10.84 -2.88
N ALA A 130 14.33 11.48 -4.02
CA ALA A 130 15.10 12.72 -4.08
C ALA A 130 14.39 13.83 -3.27
N GLY A 131 15.12 14.46 -2.34
CA GLY A 131 14.53 15.42 -1.40
C GLY A 131 13.49 14.84 -0.44
N GLY A 132 13.42 13.50 -0.32
CA GLY A 132 12.38 12.81 0.44
C GLY A 132 12.61 12.74 1.94
N ASP A 133 11.61 12.18 2.63
CA ASP A 133 11.57 12.09 4.11
C ASP A 133 12.59 11.08 4.69
N GLY A 134 13.32 10.34 3.84
CA GLY A 134 14.38 9.42 4.29
C GLY A 134 15.44 10.10 5.14
N VAL A 135 15.78 11.36 4.80
CA VAL A 135 16.71 12.17 5.60
C VAL A 135 16.13 12.44 6.99
N ALA A 136 14.84 12.74 7.07
CA ALA A 136 14.14 12.96 8.34
C ALA A 136 14.10 11.68 9.19
N PHE A 137 13.82 10.53 8.58
CA PHE A 137 13.82 9.23 9.28
C PHE A 137 15.17 8.91 9.89
N GLY A 138 16.26 9.12 9.14
CA GLY A 138 17.62 8.90 9.62
C GLY A 138 18.01 9.83 10.76
N ALA A 139 17.76 11.12 10.61
CA ALA A 139 18.03 12.13 11.62
C ALA A 139 17.28 11.85 12.92
N TYR A 140 15.98 11.54 12.83
CA TYR A 140 15.15 11.20 13.97
C TYR A 140 15.60 9.89 14.65
N ALA A 141 16.00 8.87 13.88
CA ALA A 141 16.54 7.62 14.42
C ALA A 141 17.75 7.88 15.32
N LEU A 142 18.66 8.75 14.88
CA LEU A 142 19.86 9.10 15.66
C LEU A 142 19.50 9.91 16.91
N ALA A 143 18.56 10.87 16.81
CA ALA A 143 18.06 11.62 17.95
C ALA A 143 17.41 10.70 19.00
N PHE A 144 16.55 9.79 18.55
CA PHE A 144 15.92 8.77 19.40
C PHE A 144 16.97 7.94 20.14
N ALA A 145 17.92 7.36 19.40
CA ALA A 145 18.96 6.50 19.98
C ALA A 145 19.82 7.24 21.01
N GLY A 146 20.21 8.48 20.69
CA GLY A 146 20.99 9.33 21.57
C GLY A 146 20.25 9.64 22.88
N LEU A 147 18.98 10.07 22.77
CA LEU A 147 18.14 10.38 23.93
C LEU A 147 17.87 9.16 24.81
N VAL A 148 17.57 8.01 24.22
CA VAL A 148 17.41 6.74 24.95
C VAL A 148 18.64 6.42 25.77
N ARG A 149 19.83 6.58 25.21
CA ARG A 149 21.09 6.31 25.88
C ARG A 149 21.42 7.37 26.91
N LEU A 150 21.27 8.66 26.60
CA LEU A 150 21.56 9.79 27.48
C LEU A 150 20.68 9.78 28.73
N LEU A 151 19.36 9.60 28.55
CA LEU A 151 18.39 9.63 29.64
C LEU A 151 18.41 8.35 30.50
N GLY A 152 19.14 7.30 30.06
CA GLY A 152 19.27 6.07 30.84
C GLY A 152 17.93 5.37 31.04
N VAL A 153 17.27 5.01 29.96
CA VAL A 153 15.91 4.42 29.91
C VAL A 153 15.86 3.06 30.63
N SER A 154 16.95 2.36 30.72
CA SER A 154 17.06 1.04 31.36
C SER A 154 18.03 1.05 32.55
N SER A 155 17.98 0.01 33.39
CA SER A 155 18.94 -0.20 34.49
C SER A 155 20.37 -0.28 33.99
N VAL A 156 20.64 -0.93 32.85
CA VAL A 156 21.94 -1.02 32.20
C VAL A 156 22.43 0.36 31.71
N ALA A 157 21.58 1.11 31.04
CA ALA A 157 21.89 2.48 30.64
C ALA A 157 22.12 3.39 31.84
N ARG A 158 21.44 3.12 32.97
CA ARG A 158 21.65 3.84 34.25
C ARG A 158 22.99 3.49 34.92
N ALA A 159 23.45 2.25 34.77
CA ALA A 159 24.73 1.79 35.29
C ALA A 159 25.93 2.15 34.40
N ALA A 160 25.69 2.70 33.19
CA ALA A 160 26.71 3.03 32.22
C ALA A 160 27.59 4.19 32.69
N GLY A 161 28.89 4.07 32.43
CA GLY A 161 29.92 5.02 32.84
C GLY A 161 29.91 6.34 32.05
N ARG A 162 30.88 7.22 32.35
CA ARG A 162 31.07 8.54 31.69
C ARG A 162 31.20 8.46 30.16
N ALA A 163 31.87 7.40 29.63
CA ALA A 163 32.00 7.21 28.18
C ALA A 163 30.65 6.97 27.48
N ASP A 164 29.77 6.21 28.10
CA ASP A 164 28.46 5.97 27.57
C ASP A 164 27.56 7.22 27.58
N LEU A 165 27.66 8.03 28.61
CA LEU A 165 27.01 9.33 28.66
C LEU A 165 27.51 10.26 27.55
N ALA A 166 28.82 10.30 27.31
CA ALA A 166 29.42 11.13 26.27
C ALA A 166 28.89 10.70 24.87
N VAL A 167 28.84 9.39 24.59
CA VAL A 167 28.29 8.86 23.32
C VAL A 167 26.81 9.20 23.20
N GLY A 168 26.03 9.02 24.27
CA GLY A 168 24.62 9.38 24.29
C GLY A 168 24.39 10.87 24.05
N ALA A 169 25.16 11.73 24.72
CA ALA A 169 25.08 13.18 24.56
C ALA A 169 25.47 13.62 23.13
N ALA A 170 26.60 13.10 22.61
CA ALA A 170 27.03 13.40 21.24
C ALA A 170 25.98 12.98 20.21
N ALA A 171 25.44 11.77 20.30
CA ALA A 171 24.41 11.28 19.40
C ALA A 171 23.13 12.11 19.52
N THR A 172 22.76 12.52 20.74
CA THR A 172 21.60 13.41 20.98
C THR A 172 21.81 14.75 20.30
N VAL A 173 22.95 15.42 20.52
CA VAL A 173 23.20 16.74 19.92
C VAL A 173 23.21 16.64 18.39
N VAL A 174 23.97 15.70 17.82
CA VAL A 174 24.04 15.51 16.37
C VAL A 174 22.65 15.15 15.82
N GLY A 175 21.94 14.20 16.44
CA GLY A 175 20.62 13.78 16.00
C GLY A 175 19.59 14.91 16.07
N LEU A 176 19.56 15.71 17.14
CA LEU A 176 18.63 16.84 17.27
C LEU A 176 18.95 17.98 16.29
N VAL A 177 20.23 18.27 16.06
CA VAL A 177 20.64 19.26 15.05
C VAL A 177 20.20 18.81 13.64
N LEU A 178 20.49 17.57 13.27
CA LEU A 178 20.05 17.02 11.98
C LEU A 178 18.53 16.98 11.88
N SER A 179 17.83 16.56 12.94
CA SER A 179 16.37 16.53 12.97
C SER A 179 15.76 17.92 12.88
N TYR A 180 16.38 18.93 13.50
CA TYR A 180 15.94 20.32 13.36
C TYR A 180 16.00 20.79 11.89
N PHE A 181 17.12 20.55 11.22
CA PHE A 181 17.26 20.90 9.81
C PHE A 181 16.47 20.01 8.85
N ALA A 182 16.00 18.84 9.29
CA ALA A 182 15.15 17.94 8.50
C ALA A 182 13.66 18.19 8.71
N LEU A 183 13.22 18.60 9.90
CA LEU A 183 11.82 18.58 10.35
C LEU A 183 11.40 19.86 11.08
N GLY A 184 12.31 20.80 11.26
CA GLY A 184 12.05 22.00 12.05
C GLY A 184 12.02 21.74 13.56
N ALA A 185 11.63 22.78 14.32
CA ALA A 185 11.69 22.77 15.78
C ALA A 185 10.73 21.74 16.40
N VAL A 186 9.54 21.61 15.85
CA VAL A 186 8.46 20.80 16.45
C VAL A 186 8.72 19.30 16.31
N LEU A 187 8.74 18.80 15.09
CA LEU A 187 8.91 17.36 14.84
C LEU A 187 10.39 16.94 15.05
N GLY A 188 11.33 17.84 14.77
CA GLY A 188 12.75 17.52 14.86
C GLY A 188 13.35 17.64 16.26
N VAL A 189 12.81 18.50 17.13
CA VAL A 189 13.35 18.74 18.49
C VAL A 189 12.32 18.47 19.57
N ALA A 190 11.15 19.13 19.50
CA ALA A 190 10.15 19.02 20.59
C ALA A 190 9.61 17.59 20.71
N LEU A 191 9.32 16.91 19.60
CA LEU A 191 8.81 15.56 19.63
C LEU A 191 9.80 14.57 20.26
N PRO A 192 11.05 14.40 19.75
CA PRO A 192 11.95 13.39 20.31
C PRO A 192 12.30 13.69 21.77
N VAL A 193 12.52 14.95 22.13
CA VAL A 193 12.83 15.36 23.50
C VAL A 193 11.62 15.12 24.43
N GLY A 194 10.43 15.55 24.01
CA GLY A 194 9.20 15.40 24.79
C GLY A 194 8.78 13.96 24.98
N ALA A 195 8.82 13.15 23.92
CA ALA A 195 8.51 11.73 23.99
C ALA A 195 9.48 10.98 24.90
N SER A 196 10.79 11.29 24.79
CA SER A 196 11.81 10.70 25.67
C SER A 196 11.67 11.11 27.12
N ALA A 197 11.36 12.37 27.38
CA ALA A 197 11.09 12.88 28.73
C ALA A 197 9.86 12.20 29.34
N PHE A 198 8.78 12.11 28.60
CA PHE A 198 7.53 11.47 29.03
C PHE A 198 7.72 9.98 29.29
N ALA A 199 8.40 9.27 28.40
CA ALA A 199 8.73 7.85 28.59
C ALA A 199 9.59 7.61 29.85
N SER A 200 10.56 8.51 30.11
CA SER A 200 11.39 8.46 31.30
C SER A 200 10.58 8.73 32.57
N ALA A 201 9.59 9.64 32.51
CA ALA A 201 8.68 9.91 33.61
C ALA A 201 7.80 8.69 33.95
N LEU A 202 7.22 8.04 32.95
CA LEU A 202 6.43 6.81 33.12
C LEU A 202 7.26 5.68 33.76
N GLY A 203 8.56 5.58 33.44
CA GLY A 203 9.47 4.62 34.04
C GLY A 203 9.99 4.99 35.46
N GLY A 204 9.42 6.00 36.12
CA GLY A 204 9.87 6.46 37.41
C GLY A 204 11.22 7.20 37.42
N GLY A 205 11.74 7.53 36.21
CA GLY A 205 13.06 8.16 36.02
C GLY A 205 13.19 9.59 36.54
N LEU A 206 12.09 10.24 36.91
CA LEU A 206 12.09 11.58 37.51
C LEU A 206 12.26 11.56 39.04
N ARG A 207 12.27 10.37 39.65
CA ARG A 207 12.55 10.27 41.09
C ARG A 207 14.02 10.63 41.36
N ARG A 208 14.21 11.35 42.44
CA ARG A 208 15.56 11.71 42.91
C ARG A 208 16.37 10.44 43.19
N PRO A 209 17.65 10.37 42.76
CA PRO A 209 18.50 9.25 43.11
C PRO A 209 18.52 9.11 44.64
N GLN A 210 18.30 7.90 45.14
CA GLN A 210 18.46 7.63 46.58
C GLN A 210 19.96 7.81 46.86
N GLU A 211 20.28 8.50 47.98
CA GLU A 211 21.65 8.77 48.36
C GLU A 211 22.39 7.44 48.60
N PRO A 212 23.29 7.00 47.70
CA PRO A 212 24.23 5.97 48.02
C PRO A 212 25.45 6.61 48.65
N GLN A 213 26.13 5.87 49.48
CA GLN A 213 27.39 6.28 50.14
C GLN A 213 28.54 6.67 49.17
N GLN A 214 28.32 6.55 47.86
CA GLN A 214 29.21 7.07 46.80
C GLN A 214 28.40 7.97 45.85
N ARG A 215 28.90 9.22 45.67
CA ARG A 215 28.33 10.17 44.68
C ARG A 215 28.46 9.64 43.27
N ASP A 216 27.41 9.00 42.75
CA ASP A 216 27.32 8.68 41.31
C ASP A 216 26.95 9.95 40.54
N GLU A 217 27.99 10.70 40.13
CA GLU A 217 27.85 11.91 39.31
C GLU A 217 27.03 11.67 38.04
N ALA A 218 27.17 10.48 37.45
CA ALA A 218 26.43 10.11 36.24
C ALA A 218 24.92 9.99 36.49
N ALA A 219 24.49 9.52 37.68
CA ALA A 219 23.09 9.45 38.04
C ALA A 219 22.46 10.84 38.20
N TRP A 220 23.21 11.79 38.78
CA TRP A 220 22.78 13.18 38.93
C TRP A 220 22.73 13.90 37.58
N VAL A 221 23.68 13.69 36.68
CA VAL A 221 23.66 14.25 35.32
C VAL A 221 22.43 13.76 34.56
N ARG A 222 22.12 12.47 34.65
CA ARG A 222 20.90 11.91 33.98
C ARG A 222 19.60 12.45 34.60
N PHE A 223 19.57 12.58 35.91
CA PHE A 223 18.40 13.18 36.58
C PHE A 223 18.20 14.63 36.13
N ALA A 224 19.25 15.44 36.11
CA ALA A 224 19.22 16.82 35.63
C ALA A 224 18.83 16.87 34.13
N ALA A 225 19.41 16.00 33.28
CA ALA A 225 19.08 15.93 31.86
C ALA A 225 17.58 15.57 31.61
N ARG A 226 17.00 14.68 32.41
CA ARG A 226 15.59 14.31 32.29
C ARG A 226 14.67 15.48 32.64
N TRP A 227 14.95 16.20 33.72
CA TRP A 227 14.19 17.40 34.08
C TRP A 227 14.37 18.53 33.07
N ALA A 228 15.57 18.74 32.56
CA ALA A 228 15.82 19.69 31.48
C ALA A 228 15.03 19.32 30.22
N ALA A 229 14.97 18.02 29.85
CA ALA A 229 14.19 17.52 28.73
C ALA A 229 12.68 17.74 28.92
N VAL A 230 12.14 17.49 30.12
CA VAL A 230 10.73 17.77 30.44
C VAL A 230 10.40 19.25 30.30
N LEU A 231 11.25 20.11 30.87
CA LEU A 231 11.05 21.58 30.82
C LEU A 231 11.18 22.11 29.39
N ALA A 232 12.17 21.61 28.62
CA ALA A 232 12.34 21.97 27.22
C ALA A 232 11.14 21.50 26.36
N ALA A 233 10.67 20.27 26.58
CA ALA A 233 9.49 19.76 25.89
C ALA A 233 8.23 20.59 26.20
N LEU A 234 8.03 20.94 27.44
CA LEU A 234 6.91 21.79 27.85
C LEU A 234 6.99 23.19 27.22
N ALA A 235 8.18 23.81 27.25
CA ALA A 235 8.42 25.12 26.63
C ALA A 235 8.17 25.09 25.12
N LEU A 236 8.69 24.05 24.42
CA LEU A 236 8.49 23.86 23.00
C LEU A 236 7.03 23.57 22.64
N PHE A 237 6.32 22.82 23.48
CA PHE A 237 4.90 22.57 23.30
C PHE A 237 4.07 23.86 23.43
N VAL A 238 4.34 24.66 24.46
CA VAL A 238 3.70 25.97 24.65
C VAL A 238 3.98 26.90 23.47
N TRP A 239 5.23 26.97 23.05
CA TRP A 239 5.62 27.77 21.88
C TRP A 239 4.91 27.29 20.61
N PHE A 240 4.82 25.99 20.40
CA PHE A 240 4.16 25.38 19.24
C PHE A 240 2.66 25.72 19.20
N VAL A 241 1.95 25.59 20.33
CA VAL A 241 0.54 25.96 20.43
C VAL A 241 0.36 27.46 20.16
N ALA A 242 1.21 28.30 20.75
CA ALA A 242 1.15 29.75 20.53
C ALA A 242 1.45 30.14 19.07
N ALA A 243 2.47 29.55 18.44
CA ALA A 243 2.82 29.81 17.06
C ALA A 243 1.73 29.28 16.09
N GLY A 244 1.17 28.09 16.37
CA GLY A 244 0.09 27.51 15.58
C GLY A 244 -1.20 28.34 15.59
N VAL A 245 -1.49 28.99 16.71
CA VAL A 245 -2.65 29.90 16.84
C VAL A 245 -2.39 31.23 16.12
N ALA A 246 -1.16 31.74 16.15
CA ALA A 246 -0.81 33.04 15.60
C ALA A 246 -0.72 33.09 14.06
N HIS A 247 -0.45 31.97 13.39
CA HIS A 247 -0.14 31.92 11.97
C HIS A 247 -1.20 31.20 11.12
N ARG A 248 -2.45 31.15 11.54
CA ARG A 248 -3.55 30.56 10.73
C ARG A 248 -3.96 31.50 9.59
N PRO A 249 -3.81 31.12 8.31
CA PRO A 249 -4.49 31.81 7.23
C PRO A 249 -6.00 31.63 7.35
N VAL A 250 -6.74 32.69 7.19
CA VAL A 250 -8.22 32.72 7.33
C VAL A 250 -8.90 31.76 6.33
N GLU A 251 -8.33 31.64 5.12
CA GLU A 251 -8.84 30.78 4.05
C GLU A 251 -8.79 29.27 4.38
N GLU A 252 -7.77 28.81 5.08
CA GLU A 252 -7.67 27.39 5.48
C GLU A 252 -8.70 27.02 6.54
N THR A 253 -9.05 27.98 7.40
CA THR A 253 -10.08 27.79 8.42
C THR A 253 -11.45 27.62 7.79
N GLU A 254 -11.75 28.31 6.70
CA GLU A 254 -13.02 28.19 5.97
C GLU A 254 -13.12 26.85 5.22
N ARG A 255 -12.07 26.41 4.58
CA ARG A 255 -12.03 25.09 3.89
C ARG A 255 -12.22 23.93 4.87
N PHE A 256 -11.59 24.02 6.04
CA PHE A 256 -11.72 23.02 7.07
C PHE A 256 -13.13 23.00 7.70
N THR A 257 -13.74 24.16 7.89
CA THR A 257 -15.10 24.31 8.41
C THR A 257 -16.14 23.73 7.44
N LEU A 258 -15.90 23.87 6.13
CA LEU A 258 -16.75 23.30 5.09
C LEU A 258 -16.63 21.77 5.00
N ALA A 259 -15.42 21.23 5.16
CA ALA A 259 -15.18 19.78 5.13
C ALA A 259 -15.83 19.04 6.32
N LEU A 260 -15.96 19.70 7.47
CA LEU A 260 -16.60 19.14 8.68
C LEU A 260 -18.09 19.45 8.82
N GLY A 261 -18.77 19.81 7.74
CA GLY A 261 -20.19 20.10 7.78
C GLY A 261 -20.58 21.31 8.64
N GLY A 262 -19.68 22.29 8.74
CA GLY A 262 -19.94 23.57 9.42
C GLY A 262 -19.71 23.55 10.94
N THR A 263 -19.27 22.44 11.52
CA THR A 263 -18.93 22.42 12.96
C THR A 263 -17.51 22.93 13.18
N LYS A 264 -17.35 23.99 13.95
CA LYS A 264 -16.04 24.52 14.35
C LYS A 264 -15.41 23.58 15.41
N THR A 265 -14.78 22.51 14.98
CA THR A 265 -14.04 21.65 15.91
C THR A 265 -12.58 22.10 15.98
N LEU A 266 -12.07 22.20 17.21
CA LEU A 266 -10.65 22.53 17.46
C LEU A 266 -9.71 21.35 17.20
N LEU A 267 -10.26 20.16 16.89
CA LEU A 267 -9.51 18.93 16.75
C LEU A 267 -9.52 18.47 15.27
N PRO A 268 -8.35 18.11 14.71
CA PRO A 268 -8.22 17.63 13.34
C PRO A 268 -8.63 16.14 13.20
N LEU A 269 -9.89 15.81 13.52
CA LEU A 269 -10.37 14.42 13.57
C LEU A 269 -10.26 13.73 12.22
N ASP A 270 -10.65 14.40 11.13
CA ASP A 270 -10.57 13.83 9.78
C ASP A 270 -9.12 13.52 9.35
N THR A 271 -8.19 14.39 9.75
CA THR A 271 -6.77 14.14 9.51
C THR A 271 -6.26 12.96 10.33
N PHE A 272 -6.77 12.80 11.54
CA PHE A 272 -6.41 11.69 12.41
C PHE A 272 -6.86 10.36 11.82
N ASP A 273 -8.11 10.26 11.40
CA ASP A 273 -8.67 9.06 10.76
C ASP A 273 -7.98 8.74 9.44
N PHE A 274 -7.72 9.75 8.62
CA PHE A 274 -7.01 9.61 7.37
C PHE A 274 -5.60 9.04 7.57
N LEU A 275 -4.85 9.55 8.56
CA LEU A 275 -3.53 9.03 8.86
C LEU A 275 -3.57 7.63 9.47
N LEU A 276 -4.59 7.30 10.27
CA LEU A 276 -4.76 5.96 10.84
C LEU A 276 -4.99 4.93 9.72
N SER A 277 -5.82 5.24 8.74
CA SER A 277 -6.02 4.38 7.58
C SER A 277 -4.72 4.22 6.78
N ARG A 278 -3.98 5.30 6.53
CA ARG A 278 -2.69 5.25 5.85
C ARG A 278 -1.63 4.42 6.56
N LEU A 279 -1.60 4.45 7.90
CA LEU A 279 -0.65 3.64 8.67
C LEU A 279 -0.77 2.16 8.37
N ALA A 280 -1.98 1.65 8.14
CA ALA A 280 -2.18 0.25 7.80
C ALA A 280 -1.43 -0.12 6.51
N TYR A 281 -1.43 0.76 5.52
CA TYR A 281 -0.78 0.52 4.22
C TYR A 281 0.72 0.79 4.24
N VAL A 282 1.15 1.93 4.75
CA VAL A 282 2.57 2.32 4.73
C VAL A 282 3.45 1.48 5.67
N LEU A 283 2.84 0.87 6.69
CA LEU A 283 3.53 -0.04 7.62
C LEU A 283 3.28 -1.52 7.31
N PHE A 284 2.61 -1.84 6.22
CA PHE A 284 2.29 -3.22 5.85
C PHE A 284 3.57 -4.06 5.60
N PRO A 285 3.64 -5.34 6.02
CA PRO A 285 2.65 -6.09 6.80
C PRO A 285 2.79 -5.92 8.33
N TRP A 286 3.73 -5.12 8.78
CA TRP A 286 4.08 -4.94 10.18
C TRP A 286 3.02 -4.23 11.01
N CYS A 287 2.13 -3.46 10.36
CA CYS A 287 0.98 -2.82 11.00
C CYS A 287 0.13 -3.79 11.82
N ALA A 288 0.05 -5.05 11.41
CA ALA A 288 -0.70 -6.09 12.11
C ALA A 288 -0.17 -6.42 13.51
N PHE A 289 1.11 -6.17 13.77
CA PHE A 289 1.71 -6.40 15.08
C PHE A 289 1.65 -5.17 16.00
N VAL A 290 1.43 -3.97 15.45
CA VAL A 290 1.52 -2.70 16.20
C VAL A 290 0.58 -2.68 17.41
N PRO A 291 -0.71 -3.01 17.32
CA PRO A 291 -1.61 -2.96 18.48
C PRO A 291 -1.16 -3.87 19.63
N LEU A 292 -0.65 -5.04 19.28
CA LEU A 292 -0.20 -6.02 20.26
C LEU A 292 1.14 -5.63 20.89
N ALA A 293 2.06 -5.09 20.10
CA ALA A 293 3.34 -4.59 20.58
C ALA A 293 3.15 -3.40 21.54
N LEU A 294 2.24 -2.49 21.21
CA LEU A 294 1.84 -1.38 22.10
C LEU A 294 1.21 -1.90 23.39
N ALA A 295 0.24 -2.81 23.30
CA ALA A 295 -0.41 -3.40 24.47
C ALA A 295 0.59 -4.12 25.37
N TRP A 296 1.55 -4.86 24.78
CA TRP A 296 2.62 -5.50 25.53
C TRP A 296 3.52 -4.49 26.23
N ALA A 297 4.04 -3.50 25.51
CA ALA A 297 4.92 -2.47 26.07
C ALA A 297 4.27 -1.68 27.23
N MET A 298 2.95 -1.48 27.18
CA MET A 298 2.22 -0.72 28.21
C MET A 298 1.82 -1.58 29.40
N ARG A 299 1.58 -2.89 29.25
CA ARG A 299 1.16 -3.80 30.34
C ARG A 299 2.27 -4.20 31.28
N SER A 300 3.48 -4.27 30.82
CA SER A 300 4.62 -4.81 31.57
C SER A 300 5.15 -3.89 32.70
N GLY A 301 4.33 -3.02 33.24
CA GLY A 301 4.70 -2.00 34.24
C GLY A 301 4.33 -2.28 35.68
N GLY A 302 3.75 -3.46 35.99
CA GLY A 302 3.36 -3.77 37.36
C GLY A 302 3.98 -5.08 37.87
N ALA A 303 4.66 -5.03 38.99
CA ALA A 303 5.04 -6.15 39.87
C ALA A 303 5.91 -7.31 39.33
N ALA A 304 6.11 -7.43 38.02
CA ALA A 304 6.93 -8.51 37.44
C ALA A 304 8.42 -8.15 37.26
N GLU A 305 8.83 -6.93 37.58
CA GLU A 305 10.23 -6.51 37.47
C GLU A 305 11.15 -7.07 38.58
N GLU A 306 10.58 -7.64 39.63
CA GLU A 306 11.37 -8.14 40.78
C GLU A 306 11.67 -9.65 40.75
N ASP A 307 10.95 -10.45 39.91
CA ASP A 307 11.02 -11.92 40.01
C ASP A 307 11.57 -12.66 38.76
N ASP A 308 11.82 -11.97 37.63
CA ASP A 308 12.49 -12.62 36.50
C ASP A 308 14.00 -12.51 36.67
N GLY A 309 14.56 -13.62 37.14
CA GLY A 309 15.96 -13.83 37.45
C GLY A 309 16.87 -13.22 36.40
N ALA A 310 17.74 -12.35 36.85
CA ALA A 310 18.77 -11.69 36.08
C ALA A 310 19.52 -12.70 35.20
N THR A 311 19.14 -12.77 33.94
CA THR A 311 20.03 -13.30 32.93
C THR A 311 21.24 -12.38 32.88
N ALA A 312 22.41 -12.93 33.05
CA ALA A 312 23.66 -12.23 33.16
C ALA A 312 23.78 -11.11 32.09
N GLY A 313 23.62 -9.85 32.52
CA GLY A 313 23.81 -8.64 31.67
C GLY A 313 22.56 -8.17 30.90
N GLY A 314 21.36 -8.74 31.12
CA GLY A 314 20.15 -8.41 30.34
C GLY A 314 19.33 -7.25 30.91
N VAL A 315 19.10 -6.26 30.09
CA VAL A 315 18.09 -5.20 30.27
C VAL A 315 16.71 -5.84 30.21
N PRO A 316 15.74 -5.47 31.04
CA PRO A 316 14.35 -5.81 30.77
C PRO A 316 13.96 -5.23 29.39
N PRO A 317 13.58 -6.05 28.41
CA PRO A 317 13.27 -5.59 27.04
C PRO A 317 12.12 -4.57 27.01
N VAL A 318 11.32 -4.55 28.06
CA VAL A 318 10.13 -3.74 28.19
C VAL A 318 10.41 -2.23 28.33
N ALA A 319 11.52 -1.82 28.92
CA ALA A 319 11.81 -0.40 29.11
C ALA A 319 12.11 0.33 27.80
N LEU A 320 12.89 -0.28 26.90
CA LEU A 320 13.16 0.25 25.56
C LEU A 320 11.89 0.21 24.69
N ALA A 321 11.13 -0.89 24.74
CA ALA A 321 9.89 -1.03 24.01
C ALA A 321 8.84 0.02 24.42
N ARG A 322 8.72 0.29 25.72
CA ARG A 322 7.84 1.35 26.24
C ARG A 322 8.28 2.73 25.74
N HIS A 323 9.56 3.00 25.73
CA HIS A 323 10.10 4.25 25.21
C HIS A 323 9.77 4.42 23.71
N ALA A 324 9.97 3.38 22.91
CA ALA A 324 9.61 3.36 21.51
C ALA A 324 8.09 3.50 21.28
N ALA A 325 7.26 2.85 22.12
CA ALA A 325 5.81 2.98 22.07
C ALA A 325 5.33 4.42 22.33
N VAL A 326 5.96 5.13 23.28
CA VAL A 326 5.64 6.53 23.55
C VAL A 326 5.99 7.41 22.35
N HIS A 327 7.15 7.19 21.70
CA HIS A 327 7.51 7.91 20.49
C HIS A 327 6.53 7.65 19.35
N LEU A 328 6.08 6.40 19.19
CA LEU A 328 5.05 6.06 18.19
C LEU A 328 3.74 6.80 18.46
N PHE A 329 3.25 6.76 19.69
CA PHE A 329 1.98 7.36 20.05
C PHE A 329 1.98 8.89 19.93
N LEU A 330 2.96 9.56 20.56
CA LEU A 330 3.09 11.01 20.47
C LEU A 330 3.49 11.46 19.07
N GLY A 331 4.33 10.68 18.39
CA GLY A 331 4.72 10.94 17.00
C GLY A 331 3.52 10.91 16.08
N TYR A 332 2.65 9.92 16.22
CA TYR A 332 1.41 9.86 15.46
C TYR A 332 0.51 11.07 15.68
N ALA A 333 0.28 11.45 16.92
CA ALA A 333 -0.56 12.59 17.25
C ALA A 333 -0.03 13.91 16.68
N LEU A 334 1.28 14.14 16.79
CA LEU A 334 1.91 15.36 16.26
C LEU A 334 2.01 15.36 14.74
N VAL A 335 2.27 14.21 14.10
CA VAL A 335 2.26 14.11 12.64
C VAL A 335 0.85 14.32 12.10
N ALA A 336 -0.20 13.85 12.77
CA ALA A 336 -1.58 14.13 12.42
C ALA A 336 -1.88 15.63 12.43
N TYR A 337 -1.45 16.34 13.49
CA TYR A 337 -1.57 17.78 13.54
C TYR A 337 -0.73 18.48 12.48
N TRP A 338 0.49 18.02 12.23
CA TRP A 338 1.40 18.56 11.22
C TRP A 338 0.80 18.41 9.82
N HIS A 339 0.21 17.25 9.50
CA HIS A 339 -0.47 17.02 8.23
C HIS A 339 -1.64 17.98 8.01
N TRP A 340 -2.43 18.19 9.04
CA TRP A 340 -3.53 19.15 8.99
C TRP A 340 -3.04 20.58 8.69
N ARG A 341 -1.86 20.93 9.19
CA ARG A 341 -1.30 22.26 9.02
C ARG A 341 -0.53 22.48 7.71
N PHE A 342 0.22 21.47 7.28
CA PHE A 342 1.21 21.58 6.19
C PHE A 342 0.97 20.59 5.06
N HIS A 343 -0.11 19.86 5.05
CA HIS A 343 -0.46 18.83 4.07
C HIS A 343 0.65 17.80 3.78
N SER A 344 1.58 17.65 4.72
CA SER A 344 2.65 16.66 4.67
C SER A 344 2.66 15.81 5.93
N SER A 345 3.05 14.54 5.82
CA SER A 345 3.02 13.59 6.95
C SER A 345 4.33 12.81 7.04
N PRO A 346 5.42 13.45 7.48
CA PRO A 346 6.68 12.77 7.71
C PRO A 346 6.53 11.81 8.92
N MET A 347 6.37 10.52 8.64
CA MET A 347 6.14 9.50 9.69
C MET A 347 7.46 9.11 10.37
N VAL A 348 8.03 10.04 11.10
CA VAL A 348 9.36 9.96 11.74
C VAL A 348 9.48 8.87 12.79
N PHE A 349 8.36 8.38 13.31
CA PHE A 349 8.35 7.29 14.30
C PHE A 349 8.61 5.89 13.71
N ALA A 350 8.93 5.77 12.40
CA ALA A 350 9.21 4.50 11.75
C ALA A 350 10.37 3.72 12.40
N PHE A 351 11.46 4.40 12.82
CA PHE A 351 12.57 3.74 13.49
C PHE A 351 12.23 3.30 14.93
N PRO A 352 11.66 4.14 15.80
CA PRO A 352 11.11 3.68 17.08
C PRO A 352 10.15 2.49 16.93
N LEU A 353 9.26 2.50 15.91
CA LEU A 353 8.37 1.40 15.63
C LEU A 353 9.13 0.10 15.30
N ALA A 354 10.15 0.17 14.47
CA ALA A 354 10.96 -1.00 14.12
C ALA A 354 11.68 -1.58 15.35
N VAL A 355 12.16 -0.73 16.24
CA VAL A 355 12.74 -1.16 17.53
C VAL A 355 11.67 -1.82 18.41
N LEU A 356 10.49 -1.21 18.55
CA LEU A 356 9.35 -1.77 19.30
C LEU A 356 8.97 -3.16 18.79
N LEU A 357 8.83 -3.31 17.48
CA LEU A 357 8.45 -4.57 16.86
C LEU A 357 9.52 -5.65 17.00
N SER A 358 10.79 -5.28 16.86
CA SER A 358 11.90 -6.20 17.08
C SER A 358 11.94 -6.73 18.51
N GLU A 359 11.75 -5.87 19.51
CA GLU A 359 11.66 -6.25 20.92
C GLU A 359 10.44 -7.13 21.19
N TYR A 360 9.28 -6.75 20.67
CA TYR A 360 8.04 -7.52 20.80
C TYR A 360 8.18 -8.92 20.21
N LEU A 361 8.70 -9.04 18.98
CA LEU A 361 8.89 -10.32 18.32
C LEU A 361 9.90 -11.19 19.07
N ALA A 362 11.00 -10.61 19.56
CA ALA A 362 11.98 -11.33 20.36
C ALA A 362 11.38 -11.88 21.66
N HIS A 363 10.56 -11.07 22.36
CA HIS A 363 9.88 -11.49 23.58
C HIS A 363 8.85 -12.59 23.31
N VAL A 364 7.88 -12.31 22.43
CA VAL A 364 6.75 -13.21 22.16
C VAL A 364 7.21 -14.56 21.59
N LEU A 365 8.16 -14.51 20.66
CA LEU A 365 8.66 -15.73 20.01
C LEU A 365 9.73 -16.46 20.86
N GLY A 366 10.48 -15.71 21.70
CA GLY A 366 11.49 -16.27 22.60
C GLY A 366 10.89 -17.00 23.80
N GLU A 367 9.91 -16.39 24.45
CA GLU A 367 9.32 -16.92 25.70
C GLU A 367 8.14 -17.87 25.47
N GLY A 368 7.53 -17.85 24.30
CA GLY A 368 6.41 -18.74 23.96
C GLY A 368 5.10 -18.46 24.69
N ARG A 369 5.04 -17.38 25.49
CA ARG A 369 3.86 -16.99 26.26
C ARG A 369 2.95 -16.06 25.44
N GLY A 370 1.64 -16.28 25.47
CA GLY A 370 0.66 -15.40 24.80
C GLY A 370 0.61 -15.46 23.28
N LEU A 371 1.39 -16.35 22.67
CA LEU A 371 1.55 -16.48 21.23
C LEU A 371 0.24 -16.66 20.48
N ARG A 372 -0.69 -17.43 21.03
CA ARG A 372 -1.90 -17.85 20.31
C ARG A 372 -2.85 -16.70 20.04
N PHE A 373 -3.14 -15.91 21.06
CA PHE A 373 -4.00 -14.74 20.90
C PHE A 373 -3.36 -13.71 19.96
N ALA A 374 -2.08 -13.45 20.16
CA ALA A 374 -1.32 -12.56 19.30
C ALA A 374 -1.36 -13.02 17.83
N GLY A 375 -1.12 -14.31 17.58
CA GLY A 375 -1.18 -14.90 16.25
C GLY A 375 -2.54 -14.78 15.58
N VAL A 376 -3.62 -15.03 16.30
CA VAL A 376 -4.99 -14.92 15.75
C VAL A 376 -5.31 -13.47 15.43
N VAL A 377 -5.03 -12.52 16.34
CA VAL A 377 -5.29 -11.09 16.10
C VAL A 377 -4.46 -10.59 14.92
N THR A 378 -3.18 -10.92 14.88
CA THR A 378 -2.31 -10.54 13.75
C THR A 378 -2.82 -11.13 12.44
N ALA A 379 -3.24 -12.39 12.43
CA ALA A 379 -3.78 -13.03 11.24
C ALA A 379 -5.05 -12.33 10.74
N ILE A 380 -5.97 -11.96 11.64
CA ILE A 380 -7.18 -11.21 11.29
C ILE A 380 -6.81 -9.86 10.67
N LEU A 381 -5.90 -9.12 11.29
CA LEU A 381 -5.46 -7.81 10.77
C LEU A 381 -4.78 -7.93 9.40
N VAL A 382 -3.93 -8.94 9.20
CA VAL A 382 -3.30 -9.21 7.88
C VAL A 382 -4.37 -9.52 6.83
N VAL A 383 -5.38 -10.33 7.16
CA VAL A 383 -6.48 -10.66 6.23
C VAL A 383 -7.29 -9.41 5.87
N LEU A 384 -7.55 -8.52 6.81
CA LEU A 384 -8.26 -7.27 6.52
C LEU A 384 -7.49 -6.37 5.56
N VAL A 385 -6.18 -6.19 5.78
CA VAL A 385 -5.35 -5.39 4.87
C VAL A 385 -5.18 -6.06 3.51
N LEU A 386 -5.07 -7.40 3.48
CA LEU A 386 -5.06 -8.16 2.23
C LEU A 386 -6.35 -8.00 1.43
N ARG A 387 -7.50 -8.01 2.11
CA ARG A 387 -8.79 -7.73 1.49
C ARG A 387 -8.74 -6.38 0.76
N ASP A 388 -8.21 -5.36 1.41
CA ASP A 388 -8.17 -4.02 0.84
C ASP A 388 -7.21 -3.93 -0.36
N SER A 389 -6.08 -4.63 -0.32
CA SER A 389 -5.15 -4.69 -1.46
C SER A 389 -5.78 -5.32 -2.70
N PHE A 390 -6.74 -6.23 -2.50
CA PHE A 390 -7.43 -6.93 -3.58
C PHE A 390 -8.71 -6.23 -4.05
N ALA A 391 -9.49 -5.69 -3.10
CA ALA A 391 -10.80 -5.14 -3.38
C ALA A 391 -10.79 -3.63 -3.62
N PHE A 392 -9.84 -2.92 -3.02
CA PHE A 392 -9.72 -1.47 -3.02
C PHE A 392 -8.29 -1.06 -3.40
N GLN A 393 -7.83 -1.48 -4.58
CA GLN A 393 -6.47 -1.22 -5.06
C GLN A 393 -6.11 0.27 -5.02
N LYS A 394 -7.08 1.13 -5.33
CA LYS A 394 -6.91 2.59 -5.26
C LYS A 394 -6.48 3.06 -3.87
N ASP A 395 -7.07 2.47 -2.82
CA ASP A 395 -6.76 2.85 -1.44
C ASP A 395 -5.45 2.23 -0.99
N PHE A 396 -5.17 1.00 -1.43
CA PHE A 396 -3.90 0.34 -1.14
C PHE A 396 -2.68 1.09 -1.70
N LEU A 397 -2.83 1.86 -2.76
CA LEU A 397 -1.75 2.70 -3.29
C LEU A 397 -1.28 3.79 -2.31
N GLN A 398 -2.02 4.06 -1.23
CA GLN A 398 -1.53 4.91 -0.13
C GLN A 398 -0.26 4.34 0.53
N ILE A 399 0.10 3.08 0.26
CA ILE A 399 1.35 2.44 0.67
C ILE A 399 2.60 3.24 0.29
N ILE A 400 2.53 4.00 -0.82
CA ILE A 400 3.65 4.85 -1.26
C ILE A 400 3.91 6.04 -0.35
N GLY A 401 2.94 6.44 0.48
CA GLY A 401 3.06 7.59 1.37
C GLY A 401 2.98 8.97 0.72
N PHE A 402 2.85 9.04 -0.60
CA PHE A 402 2.62 10.28 -1.35
C PHE A 402 1.13 10.55 -1.59
N PRO A 403 0.70 11.82 -1.77
CA PRO A 403 -0.63 12.14 -2.25
C PRO A 403 -0.90 11.48 -3.59
N LYS A 404 -2.11 11.04 -3.82
CA LYS A 404 -2.49 10.31 -5.02
C LYS A 404 -2.85 11.29 -6.14
N PRO A 405 -2.27 11.19 -7.35
CA PRO A 405 -2.75 11.94 -8.50
C PRO A 405 -4.17 11.53 -8.88
N GLY A 406 -5.00 12.52 -9.27
CA GLY A 406 -6.40 12.27 -9.59
C GLY A 406 -6.65 11.41 -10.83
N ASP A 407 -5.66 11.36 -11.72
CA ASP A 407 -5.70 10.73 -13.05
C ASP A 407 -4.91 9.40 -13.13
N MET A 408 -4.57 8.82 -12.00
CA MET A 408 -3.77 7.59 -11.93
C MET A 408 -4.55 6.37 -12.42
N VAL A 409 -3.99 5.64 -13.38
CA VAL A 409 -4.47 4.32 -13.78
C VAL A 409 -4.13 3.31 -12.67
N THR A 410 -5.13 2.67 -12.09
CA THR A 410 -4.97 1.92 -10.83
C THR A 410 -5.00 0.41 -10.99
N GLU A 411 -5.17 -0.11 -12.19
CA GLU A 411 -5.32 -1.54 -12.42
C GLU A 411 -4.11 -2.13 -13.15
N THR A 412 -3.15 -2.66 -12.39
CA THR A 412 -2.12 -3.54 -12.94
C THR A 412 -2.45 -4.99 -12.59
N PRO A 413 -2.74 -5.87 -13.56
CA PRO A 413 -3.18 -7.24 -13.31
C PRO A 413 -2.20 -8.10 -12.50
N ALA A 414 -0.90 -7.83 -12.58
CA ALA A 414 0.13 -8.58 -11.86
C ALA A 414 0.21 -8.23 -10.37
N PHE A 415 -0.23 -7.04 -9.99
CA PHE A 415 -0.13 -6.52 -8.62
C PHE A 415 -0.96 -7.33 -7.61
N PRO A 416 -2.27 -7.60 -7.83
CA PRO A 416 -3.06 -8.31 -6.85
C PRO A 416 -2.60 -9.73 -6.61
N MET A 417 -2.15 -10.44 -7.64
CA MET A 417 -1.71 -11.85 -7.53
C MET A 417 -0.42 -11.96 -6.71
N ALA A 418 0.60 -11.15 -7.01
CA ALA A 418 1.87 -11.17 -6.31
C ALA A 418 1.69 -10.80 -4.83
N MET A 419 0.91 -9.75 -4.55
CA MET A 419 0.62 -9.31 -3.19
C MET A 419 -0.20 -10.35 -2.42
N THR A 420 -1.20 -10.96 -3.04
CA THR A 420 -2.00 -12.02 -2.44
C THR A 420 -1.13 -13.22 -2.07
N ALA A 421 -0.26 -13.67 -2.97
CA ALA A 421 0.62 -14.80 -2.72
C ALA A 421 1.62 -14.52 -1.59
N ALA A 422 2.30 -13.37 -1.61
CA ALA A 422 3.26 -12.98 -0.58
C ALA A 422 2.60 -12.80 0.78
N THR A 423 1.42 -12.18 0.82
CA THR A 423 0.68 -11.95 2.06
C THR A 423 0.07 -13.24 2.61
N ALA A 424 -0.43 -14.12 1.76
CA ALA A 424 -0.90 -15.45 2.18
C ALA A 424 0.23 -16.27 2.79
N LEU A 425 1.42 -16.25 2.18
CA LEU A 425 2.60 -16.92 2.74
C LEU A 425 3.02 -16.29 4.07
N PHE A 426 3.02 -14.96 4.19
CA PHE A 426 3.29 -14.27 5.45
C PHE A 426 2.26 -14.67 6.53
N LEU A 427 0.98 -14.68 6.18
CA LEU A 427 -0.09 -15.12 7.07
C LEU A 427 0.13 -16.56 7.56
N LEU A 428 0.47 -17.48 6.67
CA LEU A 428 0.80 -18.86 7.04
C LEU A 428 2.00 -18.91 8.00
N ILE A 429 3.06 -18.16 7.73
CA ILE A 429 4.24 -18.08 8.60
C ILE A 429 3.83 -17.55 9.98
N VAL A 430 3.06 -16.47 10.07
CA VAL A 430 2.56 -15.92 11.33
C VAL A 430 1.72 -16.94 12.10
N LEU A 431 0.77 -17.58 11.44
CA LEU A 431 -0.06 -18.62 12.05
C LEU A 431 0.80 -19.75 12.62
N PHE A 432 1.75 -20.25 11.85
CA PHE A 432 2.60 -21.35 12.28
C PHE A 432 3.56 -20.96 13.40
N THR A 433 4.22 -19.81 13.29
CA THR A 433 5.19 -19.38 14.32
C THR A 433 4.52 -19.02 15.65
N HIS A 434 3.29 -18.52 15.62
CA HIS A 434 2.57 -18.06 16.81
C HIS A 434 1.64 -19.14 17.40
N LEU A 435 1.01 -19.99 16.58
CA LEU A 435 0.04 -20.98 17.07
C LEU A 435 0.68 -22.30 17.49
N VAL A 436 1.89 -22.63 16.99
CA VAL A 436 2.60 -23.84 17.39
C VAL A 436 3.41 -23.59 18.66
N PRO A 437 3.11 -24.22 19.79
CA PRO A 437 3.88 -24.08 21.02
C PRO A 437 5.30 -24.64 20.86
N ALA A 438 6.28 -24.11 21.59
CA ALA A 438 7.62 -24.67 21.68
C ALA A 438 7.59 -26.07 22.34
N ALA A 439 8.52 -26.94 21.95
CA ALA A 439 8.55 -28.35 22.44
C ALA A 439 8.63 -28.47 23.96
N GLU A 440 9.25 -27.51 24.65
CA GLU A 440 9.33 -27.43 26.10
C GLU A 440 8.01 -27.05 26.78
N ALA A 441 7.09 -26.42 26.08
CA ALA A 441 5.73 -26.15 26.52
C ALA A 441 4.81 -27.38 26.39
N GLY A 442 5.37 -28.53 26.07
CA GLY A 442 4.64 -29.78 25.78
C GLY A 442 3.89 -30.44 26.97
N LYS A 443 3.77 -29.74 28.11
CA LYS A 443 2.87 -30.14 29.19
C LYS A 443 1.49 -29.48 29.13
N ASP A 444 1.31 -28.43 28.33
CA ASP A 444 0.00 -27.79 28.12
C ASP A 444 -0.57 -28.16 26.75
N GLU A 445 -1.34 -29.21 26.69
CA GLU A 445 -2.18 -29.57 25.54
C GLU A 445 -3.33 -28.60 25.29
N GLY A 446 -3.33 -27.48 25.97
CA GLY A 446 -4.31 -26.43 25.92
C GLY A 446 -4.09 -25.36 24.80
N GLY A 447 -4.44 -25.61 23.58
CA GLY A 447 -4.57 -24.64 22.52
C GLY A 447 -5.83 -24.89 21.71
N VAL A 448 -6.13 -24.00 20.74
CA VAL A 448 -7.31 -24.16 19.86
C VAL A 448 -7.38 -25.60 19.31
N PHE A 449 -6.25 -26.17 18.91
CA PHE A 449 -6.20 -27.55 18.41
C PHE A 449 -6.13 -28.60 19.50
N GLY A 450 -5.60 -28.32 20.69
CA GLY A 450 -5.71 -29.18 21.86
C GLY A 450 -7.15 -29.26 22.39
N TRP A 451 -7.76 -28.07 22.50
CA TRP A 451 -9.17 -27.89 22.75
C TRP A 451 -10.02 -28.61 21.68
N TYR A 452 -9.73 -28.45 20.40
CA TYR A 452 -10.42 -29.13 19.30
C TYR A 452 -10.28 -30.64 19.39
N ARG A 453 -9.08 -31.19 19.71
CA ARG A 453 -8.90 -32.66 19.95
C ARG A 453 -9.72 -33.15 21.11
N GLN A 454 -9.66 -32.45 22.24
CA GLN A 454 -10.45 -32.77 23.41
C GLN A 454 -11.95 -32.75 23.11
N GLN A 455 -12.41 -31.74 22.37
CA GLN A 455 -13.79 -31.66 21.93
C GLN A 455 -14.14 -32.78 20.94
N ARG A 456 -13.24 -33.07 19.98
CA ARG A 456 -13.46 -34.19 19.05
C ARG A 456 -13.54 -35.55 19.75
N GLU A 457 -12.76 -35.76 20.78
CA GLU A 457 -12.85 -36.98 21.62
C GLU A 457 -14.13 -36.99 22.43
N ALA A 458 -14.50 -35.88 23.04
CA ALA A 458 -15.77 -35.71 23.73
C ALA A 458 -16.98 -35.92 22.81
N LEU A 459 -16.92 -35.39 21.57
CA LEU A 459 -17.96 -35.61 20.56
C LEU A 459 -18.02 -37.09 20.08
N ARG A 460 -16.87 -37.76 19.98
CA ARG A 460 -16.85 -39.20 19.67
C ARG A 460 -17.43 -40.06 20.81
N GLU A 461 -17.14 -39.70 22.05
CA GLU A 461 -17.77 -40.32 23.20
C GLU A 461 -19.26 -40.03 23.28
N ALA A 462 -19.64 -38.80 23.07
CA ALA A 462 -21.03 -38.36 22.97
C ALA A 462 -21.78 -39.13 21.85
N ALA A 463 -21.16 -39.27 20.66
CA ALA A 463 -21.73 -40.01 19.53
C ALA A 463 -21.89 -41.51 19.85
N ARG A 464 -20.95 -42.10 20.62
CA ARG A 464 -21.10 -43.49 21.14
C ARG A 464 -22.24 -43.60 22.17
N GLY A 465 -22.37 -42.59 23.03
CA GLY A 465 -23.46 -42.48 24.01
C GLY A 465 -24.84 -42.34 23.35
N LEU A 466 -24.95 -41.54 22.27
CA LEU A 466 -26.16 -41.41 21.46
C LEU A 466 -26.63 -42.73 20.83
N ARG A 467 -25.66 -43.58 20.40
CA ARG A 467 -25.97 -44.83 19.71
C ARG A 467 -26.33 -45.99 20.65
N ARG A 468 -25.78 -46.02 21.88
CA ARG A 468 -25.85 -47.18 22.76
C ARG A 468 -26.19 -46.88 24.22
N GLY A 469 -26.39 -45.62 24.59
CA GLY A 469 -26.59 -45.19 25.97
C GLY A 469 -28.04 -45.11 26.42
N PRO A 470 -28.30 -45.14 27.75
CA PRO A 470 -29.60 -44.85 28.35
C PRO A 470 -30.03 -43.37 28.06
N ALA A 471 -31.29 -43.04 28.27
CA ALA A 471 -31.88 -41.73 27.89
C ALA A 471 -31.09 -40.52 28.44
N GLN A 472 -30.54 -40.60 29.64
CA GLN A 472 -29.71 -39.57 30.25
C GLN A 472 -28.37 -39.35 29.49
N ALA A 473 -27.74 -40.44 29.02
CA ALA A 473 -26.53 -40.36 28.21
C ALA A 473 -26.79 -39.74 26.82
N ARG A 474 -27.98 -39.96 26.28
CA ARG A 474 -28.40 -39.30 25.01
C ARG A 474 -28.61 -37.80 25.17
N LEU A 475 -29.20 -37.38 26.30
CA LEU A 475 -29.36 -35.93 26.59
C LEU A 475 -28.01 -35.23 26.84
N ALA A 476 -27.11 -35.87 27.59
CA ALA A 476 -25.77 -35.35 27.82
C ALA A 476 -24.97 -35.26 26.51
N ALA A 477 -25.11 -36.26 25.62
CA ALA A 477 -24.50 -36.24 24.30
C ALA A 477 -25.08 -35.13 23.38
N ALA A 478 -26.40 -34.93 23.42
CA ALA A 478 -27.03 -33.81 22.68
C ALA A 478 -26.54 -32.46 23.19
N ALA A 479 -26.41 -32.27 24.50
CA ALA A 479 -25.85 -31.07 25.11
C ALA A 479 -24.40 -30.82 24.70
N ALA A 480 -23.57 -31.87 24.52
CA ALA A 480 -22.19 -31.73 24.04
C ALA A 480 -22.09 -31.31 22.55
N PHE A 481 -23.09 -31.59 21.74
CA PHE A 481 -23.15 -31.15 20.34
C PHE A 481 -23.71 -29.72 20.19
N ALA A 482 -24.51 -29.26 21.13
CA ALA A 482 -25.18 -27.94 21.02
C ALA A 482 -24.22 -26.76 20.78
N PRO A 483 -23.07 -26.61 21.47
CA PRO A 483 -22.11 -25.54 21.23
C PRO A 483 -21.48 -25.59 19.83
N TRP A 484 -21.28 -26.78 19.29
CA TRP A 484 -20.71 -27.00 17.96
C TRP A 484 -21.70 -26.60 16.87
N VAL A 485 -22.96 -26.97 17.04
CA VAL A 485 -24.04 -26.58 16.13
C VAL A 485 -24.25 -25.08 16.21
N ALA A 486 -24.28 -24.49 17.41
CA ALA A 486 -24.36 -23.05 17.58
C ALA A 486 -23.16 -22.32 16.96
N GLY A 487 -21.93 -22.78 17.18
CA GLY A 487 -20.73 -22.21 16.59
C GLY A 487 -20.69 -22.32 15.06
N ALA A 488 -21.12 -23.44 14.50
CA ALA A 488 -21.24 -23.64 13.05
C ALA A 488 -22.29 -22.70 12.44
N LEU A 489 -23.43 -22.51 13.12
CA LEU A 489 -24.48 -21.59 12.69
C LEU A 489 -23.99 -20.12 12.76
N VAL A 490 -23.35 -19.72 13.85
CA VAL A 490 -22.77 -18.37 13.95
C VAL A 490 -21.73 -18.16 12.88
N TRP A 491 -20.85 -19.13 12.63
CA TRP A 491 -19.84 -19.04 11.59
C TRP A 491 -20.47 -18.99 10.19
N ALA A 492 -21.48 -19.80 9.93
CA ALA A 492 -22.25 -19.78 8.67
C ALA A 492 -22.95 -18.42 8.47
N VAL A 493 -23.50 -17.83 9.51
CA VAL A 493 -24.08 -16.48 9.45
C VAL A 493 -23.01 -15.42 9.20
N VAL A 494 -21.90 -15.45 9.91
CA VAL A 494 -20.82 -14.44 9.75
C VAL A 494 -20.18 -14.54 8.38
N VAL A 495 -19.81 -15.74 7.92
CA VAL A 495 -19.21 -15.93 6.60
C VAL A 495 -20.24 -15.71 5.50
N GLY A 496 -21.47 -16.18 5.71
CA GLY A 496 -22.58 -15.97 4.80
C GLY A 496 -22.94 -14.50 4.66
N THR A 497 -23.03 -13.75 5.74
CA THR A 497 -23.30 -12.31 5.72
C THR A 497 -22.14 -11.51 5.10
N ALA A 498 -20.89 -11.86 5.43
CA ALA A 498 -19.72 -11.23 4.82
C ALA A 498 -19.64 -11.52 3.31
N PHE A 499 -20.01 -12.74 2.90
CA PHE A 499 -20.02 -13.15 1.50
C PHE A 499 -21.15 -12.46 0.73
N VAL A 500 -22.34 -12.38 1.29
CA VAL A 500 -23.52 -11.77 0.67
C VAL A 500 -23.38 -10.23 0.66
N ALA A 501 -22.97 -9.60 1.75
CA ALA A 501 -22.75 -8.15 1.79
C ALA A 501 -21.76 -7.67 0.73
N ARG A 502 -20.87 -8.56 0.26
CA ARG A 502 -19.94 -8.23 -0.81
C ARG A 502 -20.50 -8.38 -2.21
N TYR A 503 -21.46 -9.26 -2.42
CA TYR A 503 -21.85 -9.72 -3.76
C TYR A 503 -23.30 -9.41 -4.14
N THR A 504 -24.10 -8.89 -3.21
CA THR A 504 -25.48 -8.50 -3.47
C THR A 504 -25.77 -7.18 -2.79
N ASP A 505 -26.52 -6.32 -3.45
CA ASP A 505 -27.17 -5.20 -2.76
C ASP A 505 -28.08 -5.78 -1.66
N PHE A 506 -27.95 -5.22 -0.47
CA PHE A 506 -28.65 -5.69 0.74
C PHE A 506 -30.20 -5.72 0.58
N SER A 507 -30.71 -5.04 -0.45
CA SER A 507 -32.14 -4.97 -0.76
C SER A 507 -32.76 -6.28 -1.27
N ASN A 508 -31.97 -7.24 -1.77
CA ASN A 508 -32.45 -8.46 -2.44
C ASN A 508 -32.20 -9.76 -1.67
N TRP A 509 -32.10 -9.68 -0.36
CA TRP A 509 -31.86 -10.84 0.51
C TRP A 509 -33.08 -11.76 0.56
N THR A 510 -32.92 -13.00 0.09
CA THR A 510 -33.94 -14.06 0.24
C THR A 510 -33.47 -15.16 1.19
N VAL A 511 -34.40 -15.74 1.95
CA VAL A 511 -34.16 -16.82 2.94
C VAL A 511 -33.47 -18.05 2.31
N SER A 512 -33.67 -18.29 1.02
CA SER A 512 -33.05 -19.38 0.27
C SER A 512 -31.54 -19.28 0.17
N HIS A 513 -30.98 -18.08 0.13
CA HIS A 513 -29.52 -17.85 0.09
C HIS A 513 -28.84 -18.21 1.41
N LEU A 514 -29.51 -17.93 2.54
CA LEU A 514 -29.02 -18.29 3.88
C LEU A 514 -28.96 -19.82 4.08
N GLY A 515 -29.98 -20.54 3.62
CA GLY A 515 -30.03 -21.99 3.73
C GLY A 515 -28.89 -22.67 2.96
N PHE A 516 -28.63 -22.23 1.74
CA PHE A 516 -27.55 -22.81 0.93
C PHE A 516 -26.16 -22.50 1.50
N GLN A 517 -25.92 -21.28 1.95
CA GLN A 517 -24.64 -20.88 2.56
C GLN A 517 -24.37 -21.65 3.86
N ALA A 518 -25.41 -21.88 4.68
CA ALA A 518 -25.31 -22.70 5.86
C ALA A 518 -24.96 -24.16 5.48
N LEU A 519 -25.53 -24.68 4.42
CA LEU A 519 -25.29 -26.04 3.93
C LEU A 519 -23.86 -26.23 3.39
N VAL A 520 -23.34 -25.24 2.64
CA VAL A 520 -21.94 -25.21 2.17
C VAL A 520 -20.97 -25.10 3.36
N ALA A 521 -21.27 -24.21 4.30
CA ALA A 521 -20.45 -24.02 5.49
C ALA A 521 -20.37 -25.30 6.33
N VAL A 522 -21.50 -25.96 6.57
CA VAL A 522 -21.56 -27.24 7.34
C VAL A 522 -20.87 -28.38 6.60
N GLY A 523 -20.98 -28.42 5.26
CA GLY A 523 -20.34 -29.46 4.44
C GLY A 523 -18.83 -29.29 4.29
N VAL A 524 -18.36 -28.04 4.14
CA VAL A 524 -16.92 -27.73 3.93
C VAL A 524 -16.14 -27.69 5.24
N LEU A 525 -16.78 -27.35 6.36
CA LEU A 525 -16.13 -27.17 7.65
C LEU A 525 -15.43 -28.44 8.18
N PRO A 526 -16.06 -29.63 8.18
CA PRO A 526 -15.39 -30.87 8.64
C PRO A 526 -14.21 -31.27 7.75
N PHE A 527 -14.33 -31.08 6.43
CA PHE A 527 -13.28 -31.41 5.49
C PHE A 527 -12.11 -30.41 5.58
N GLY A 528 -12.40 -29.11 5.66
CA GLY A 528 -11.40 -28.07 5.89
C GLY A 528 -10.66 -28.25 7.20
N VAL A 529 -11.36 -28.57 8.28
CA VAL A 529 -10.76 -28.85 9.60
C VAL A 529 -9.91 -30.13 9.55
N GLY A 530 -10.35 -31.15 8.81
CA GLY A 530 -9.58 -32.40 8.61
C GLY A 530 -8.26 -32.17 7.88
N LEU A 531 -8.29 -31.41 6.77
CA LEU A 531 -7.08 -31.02 6.04
C LEU A 531 -6.16 -30.11 6.87
N ALA A 532 -6.74 -29.16 7.59
CA ALA A 532 -5.99 -28.31 8.51
C ALA A 532 -5.31 -29.12 9.63
N ASP A 533 -5.96 -30.15 10.18
CA ASP A 533 -5.39 -31.03 11.21
C ASP A 533 -4.22 -31.89 10.67
N VAL A 534 -4.32 -32.37 9.42
CA VAL A 534 -3.22 -33.12 8.77
C VAL A 534 -2.04 -32.20 8.46
N GLY A 535 -2.28 -31.05 7.82
CA GLY A 535 -1.27 -30.06 7.55
C GLY A 535 -0.63 -29.52 8.84
N TRP A 536 -1.45 -29.23 9.84
CA TRP A 536 -1.01 -28.81 11.15
C TRP A 536 -0.08 -29.81 11.82
N ARG A 537 -0.39 -31.12 11.78
CA ARG A 537 0.50 -32.13 12.36
C ARG A 537 1.86 -32.20 11.66
N ALA A 538 1.89 -32.02 10.35
CA ALA A 538 3.15 -32.01 9.62
C ALA A 538 4.00 -30.77 9.99
N VAL A 539 3.39 -29.60 9.99
CA VAL A 539 4.04 -28.32 10.33
C VAL A 539 4.40 -28.25 11.81
N ARG A 540 3.53 -28.74 12.69
CA ARG A 540 3.80 -28.83 14.13
C ARG A 540 5.07 -29.60 14.45
N ARG A 541 5.31 -30.74 13.77
CA ARG A 541 6.55 -31.54 13.97
C ARG A 541 7.79 -30.72 13.58
N PHE A 542 7.70 -29.94 12.51
CA PHE A 542 8.79 -29.07 12.04
C PHE A 542 9.04 -27.90 12.98
N ILE A 543 7.99 -27.20 13.40
CA ILE A 543 8.10 -25.95 14.17
C ILE A 543 8.23 -26.21 15.67
N ALA A 544 7.72 -27.33 16.19
CA ALA A 544 7.88 -27.68 17.62
C ALA A 544 9.35 -27.86 18.02
N GLY A 545 10.19 -28.29 17.08
CA GLY A 545 11.65 -28.29 17.26
C GLY A 545 12.37 -26.97 17.00
N ALA A 546 11.65 -25.93 16.56
CA ALA A 546 12.26 -24.65 16.20
C ALA A 546 12.49 -23.79 17.44
N SER A 547 13.70 -23.28 17.60
CA SER A 547 14.04 -22.30 18.65
C SER A 547 13.25 -20.99 18.45
N GLY A 548 13.07 -20.21 19.52
CA GLY A 548 12.44 -18.89 19.46
C GLY A 548 13.12 -17.95 18.43
N THR A 549 14.42 -18.03 18.34
CA THR A 549 15.22 -17.26 17.35
C THR A 549 14.88 -17.67 15.92
N LEU A 550 14.66 -18.96 15.65
CA LEU A 550 14.26 -19.43 14.32
C LEU A 550 12.83 -18.98 13.97
N ARG A 551 11.92 -18.99 14.93
CA ARG A 551 10.55 -18.50 14.75
C ARG A 551 10.52 -17.00 14.44
N GLY A 552 11.32 -16.22 15.20
CA GLY A 552 11.50 -14.78 14.93
C GLY A 552 12.08 -14.55 13.53
N GLY A 553 13.12 -15.30 13.16
CA GLY A 553 13.72 -15.24 11.84
C GLY A 553 12.74 -15.58 10.71
N LEU A 554 11.87 -16.59 10.90
CA LEU A 554 10.84 -16.92 9.90
C LEU A 554 9.78 -15.82 9.76
N THR A 555 9.35 -15.22 10.86
CA THR A 555 8.38 -14.10 10.81
C THR A 555 9.00 -12.88 10.10
N LEU A 556 10.26 -12.56 10.42
CA LEU A 556 10.99 -11.49 9.72
C LEU A 556 11.18 -11.82 8.23
N ALA A 557 11.52 -13.06 7.89
CA ALA A 557 11.67 -13.48 6.50
C ALA A 557 10.36 -13.32 5.72
N GLY A 558 9.23 -13.66 6.32
CA GLY A 558 7.91 -13.43 5.71
C GLY A 558 7.62 -11.96 5.45
N GLY A 559 7.89 -11.08 6.41
CA GLY A 559 7.72 -9.63 6.25
C GLY A 559 8.67 -9.04 5.21
N VAL A 560 9.92 -9.46 5.20
CA VAL A 560 10.90 -9.05 4.18
C VAL A 560 10.49 -9.55 2.79
N LEU A 561 9.93 -10.75 2.67
CA LEU A 561 9.41 -11.27 1.40
C LEU A 561 8.26 -10.41 0.87
N VAL A 562 7.33 -9.99 1.74
CA VAL A 562 6.26 -9.06 1.34
C VAL A 562 6.85 -7.74 0.85
N ALA A 563 7.82 -7.18 1.59
CA ALA A 563 8.49 -5.94 1.19
C ALA A 563 9.23 -6.08 -0.16
N LEU A 564 9.91 -7.22 -0.38
CA LEU A 564 10.53 -7.54 -1.67
C LEU A 564 9.50 -7.60 -2.80
N THR A 565 8.35 -8.22 -2.55
CA THR A 565 7.26 -8.30 -3.55
C THR A 565 6.75 -6.90 -3.89
N VAL A 566 6.54 -6.04 -2.89
CA VAL A 566 6.15 -4.65 -3.11
C VAL A 566 7.23 -3.90 -3.89
N GLY A 567 8.48 -4.00 -3.48
CA GLY A 567 9.59 -3.29 -4.15
C GLY A 567 9.88 -3.77 -5.57
N LEU A 568 9.76 -5.07 -5.84
CA LEU A 568 10.12 -5.66 -7.14
C LEU A 568 8.96 -5.74 -8.13
N ALA A 569 7.72 -5.88 -7.65
CA ALA A 569 6.55 -6.00 -8.51
C ALA A 569 5.75 -4.69 -8.59
N VAL A 570 5.59 -3.98 -7.48
CA VAL A 570 4.75 -2.78 -7.40
C VAL A 570 5.50 -1.52 -7.80
N ALA A 571 6.73 -1.35 -7.29
CA ALA A 571 7.50 -0.12 -7.53
C ALA A 571 7.79 0.14 -9.02
N PRO A 572 8.11 -0.86 -9.87
CA PRO A 572 8.29 -0.61 -11.31
C PRO A 572 7.02 -0.16 -12.03
N ALA A 573 5.86 -0.72 -11.64
CA ALA A 573 4.58 -0.32 -12.21
C ALA A 573 4.21 1.11 -11.79
N LEU A 574 4.50 1.47 -10.54
CA LEU A 574 4.31 2.82 -10.04
C LEU A 574 5.28 3.82 -10.69
N ASP A 575 6.53 3.41 -10.92
CA ASP A 575 7.52 4.24 -11.61
C ASP A 575 7.04 4.62 -13.02
N ALA A 576 6.46 3.68 -13.75
CA ALA A 576 5.86 3.96 -15.05
C ALA A 576 4.73 4.99 -14.98
N GLN A 577 3.94 4.95 -13.92
CA GLN A 577 2.77 5.84 -13.74
C GLN A 577 3.12 7.20 -13.13
N PHE A 578 4.28 7.34 -12.49
CA PHE A 578 4.66 8.59 -11.82
C PHE A 578 5.82 9.31 -12.48
N SER A 579 6.56 8.69 -13.38
CA SER A 579 7.76 9.28 -13.96
C SER A 579 7.72 9.40 -15.49
N LEU A 580 8.58 10.25 -16.01
CA LEU A 580 8.83 10.41 -17.45
C LEU A 580 9.74 9.30 -18.01
N GLU A 581 10.31 8.46 -17.15
CA GLU A 581 11.32 7.46 -17.47
C GLU A 581 10.93 6.49 -18.60
N PRO A 582 9.70 5.94 -18.67
CA PRO A 582 9.33 5.03 -19.77
C PRO A 582 9.38 5.69 -21.14
N ALA A 583 8.93 6.94 -21.25
CA ALA A 583 8.99 7.72 -22.49
C ALA A 583 10.43 8.09 -22.84
N ALA A 584 11.22 8.47 -21.83
CA ALA A 584 12.64 8.78 -22.00
C ALA A 584 13.47 7.58 -22.44
N ARG A 585 13.20 6.40 -21.89
CA ARG A 585 13.84 5.14 -22.34
C ARG A 585 13.46 4.78 -23.77
N ALA A 586 12.21 4.98 -24.17
CA ALA A 586 11.79 4.76 -25.53
C ALA A 586 12.51 5.75 -26.47
N ALA A 587 12.56 7.02 -26.12
CA ALA A 587 13.30 8.03 -26.89
C ALA A 587 14.81 7.72 -27.01
N ALA A 588 15.43 7.20 -25.92
CA ALA A 588 16.85 6.81 -25.95
C ALA A 588 17.16 5.68 -26.93
N ARG A 589 16.21 4.80 -27.22
CA ARG A 589 16.37 3.71 -28.22
C ARG A 589 16.38 4.23 -29.64
N GLU A 590 15.71 5.35 -29.89
CA GLU A 590 15.63 5.99 -31.21
C GLU A 590 16.87 6.83 -31.54
N GLY A 591 17.79 6.98 -30.59
CA GLY A 591 19.03 7.72 -30.75
C GLY A 591 18.88 9.23 -30.63
N ASP A 592 19.61 10.01 -31.44
CA ASP A 592 19.54 11.47 -31.42
C ASP A 592 18.25 11.99 -32.09
N LEU A 593 17.39 12.58 -31.26
CA LEU A 593 16.11 13.13 -31.68
C LEU A 593 16.13 14.66 -31.82
N THR A 594 17.30 15.29 -31.83
CA THR A 594 17.44 16.75 -31.95
C THR A 594 16.71 17.26 -33.18
N GLY A 595 15.83 18.27 -33.01
CA GLY A 595 15.00 18.84 -34.08
C GLY A 595 13.81 17.96 -34.52
N ARG A 596 13.72 16.71 -34.06
CA ARG A 596 12.65 15.76 -34.40
C ARG A 596 11.76 15.41 -33.21
N LEU A 597 11.97 16.01 -32.04
CA LEU A 597 11.25 15.74 -30.81
C LEU A 597 10.49 16.96 -30.33
N GLN A 598 9.22 16.81 -30.02
CA GLN A 598 8.43 17.76 -29.23
C GLN A 598 7.95 17.13 -27.93
N LEU A 599 7.80 17.99 -26.92
CA LEU A 599 7.39 17.63 -25.57
C LEU A 599 6.12 18.42 -25.23
N LEU A 600 4.97 17.77 -25.37
CA LEU A 600 3.66 18.38 -25.17
C LEU A 600 3.28 18.29 -23.70
N GLN A 601 3.02 19.42 -23.07
CA GLN A 601 2.62 19.51 -21.66
C GLN A 601 3.55 18.77 -20.69
N VAL A 602 4.84 18.74 -21.02
CA VAL A 602 5.90 18.21 -20.14
C VAL A 602 6.54 19.39 -19.42
N GLU A 603 6.84 19.23 -18.13
CA GLU A 603 7.55 20.26 -17.39
C GLU A 603 8.98 20.44 -17.90
N ALA A 604 9.39 21.71 -18.11
CA ALA A 604 10.74 22.03 -18.58
C ALA A 604 11.83 21.49 -17.65
N ALA A 605 11.56 21.47 -16.34
CA ALA A 605 12.44 20.91 -15.33
C ALA A 605 12.74 19.44 -15.54
N ALA A 606 11.73 18.64 -15.90
CA ALA A 606 11.87 17.21 -16.10
C ALA A 606 12.89 16.86 -17.19
N THR A 607 12.98 17.65 -18.25
CA THR A 607 13.89 17.38 -19.38
C THR A 607 15.37 17.39 -18.99
N ARG A 608 15.73 18.09 -17.90
CA ARG A 608 17.12 18.17 -17.42
C ARG A 608 17.65 16.85 -16.86
N TYR A 609 16.75 15.99 -16.41
CA TYR A 609 17.08 14.69 -15.79
C TYR A 609 17.04 13.53 -16.79
N TYR A 610 16.58 13.78 -18.02
CA TYR A 610 16.46 12.77 -19.06
C TYR A 610 17.18 13.22 -20.34
N PRO A 611 18.48 12.88 -20.49
CA PRO A 611 19.30 13.36 -21.61
C PRO A 611 18.70 13.07 -22.98
N SER A 612 17.97 11.95 -23.14
CA SER A 612 17.28 11.57 -24.39
C SER A 612 16.17 12.55 -24.78
N LEU A 613 15.70 13.36 -23.86
CA LEU A 613 14.64 14.35 -24.10
C LEU A 613 15.17 15.81 -24.13
N ALA A 614 16.45 16.02 -23.82
CA ALA A 614 17.03 17.36 -23.65
C ALA A 614 16.97 18.25 -24.92
N GLY A 615 16.94 17.64 -26.12
CA GLY A 615 16.81 18.36 -27.41
C GLY A 615 15.36 18.63 -27.83
N GLY A 616 14.39 18.21 -27.06
CA GLY A 616 12.96 18.33 -27.39
C GLY A 616 12.42 19.74 -27.24
N LYS A 617 11.60 20.18 -28.19
CA LYS A 617 10.91 21.49 -28.14
C LYS A 617 9.67 21.38 -27.24
N LEU A 618 9.62 22.18 -26.18
CA LEU A 618 8.45 22.30 -25.33
C LEU A 618 7.28 22.97 -26.05
N VAL A 619 6.10 22.36 -26.00
CA VAL A 619 4.87 22.82 -26.61
C VAL A 619 3.68 22.59 -25.69
N THR A 620 2.65 23.43 -25.79
CA THR A 620 1.43 23.34 -24.98
C THR A 620 0.17 23.11 -25.81
N ASP A 621 0.22 23.51 -27.10
CA ASP A 621 -0.90 23.44 -28.04
C ASP A 621 -1.01 22.01 -28.61
N ILE A 622 -2.08 21.26 -28.23
CA ILE A 622 -2.32 19.88 -28.66
C ILE A 622 -2.52 19.80 -30.18
N PRO A 623 -3.42 20.60 -30.82
CA PRO A 623 -3.62 20.55 -32.28
C PRO A 623 -2.36 20.85 -33.08
N ALA A 624 -1.58 21.84 -32.68
CA ALA A 624 -0.32 22.19 -33.39
C ALA A 624 0.73 21.08 -33.26
N ALA A 625 0.89 20.51 -32.09
CA ALA A 625 1.83 19.41 -31.85
C ALA A 625 1.44 18.13 -32.63
N ALA A 626 0.17 17.77 -32.63
CA ALA A 626 -0.34 16.62 -33.37
C ALA A 626 -0.22 16.80 -34.89
N THR A 627 -0.52 17.98 -35.39
CA THR A 627 -0.34 18.34 -36.84
C THR A 627 1.13 18.24 -37.22
N TRP A 628 2.01 18.86 -36.43
CA TRP A 628 3.46 18.81 -36.67
C TRP A 628 3.97 17.34 -36.71
N LEU A 629 3.50 16.51 -35.80
CA LEU A 629 3.84 15.06 -35.79
C LEU A 629 3.38 14.40 -37.10
N ALA A 630 2.10 14.62 -37.47
CA ALA A 630 1.49 13.99 -38.64
C ALA A 630 2.09 14.43 -39.99
N GLU A 631 2.55 15.67 -40.08
CA GLU A 631 3.19 16.24 -41.28
C GLU A 631 4.68 15.88 -41.42
N ALA A 632 5.16 14.85 -40.72
CA ALA A 632 6.54 14.41 -40.86
C ALA A 632 6.86 13.99 -42.31
N PRO A 633 8.01 14.39 -42.87
CA PRO A 633 8.42 13.90 -44.16
C PRO A 633 8.66 12.41 -44.17
N PRO A 634 8.34 11.69 -45.27
CA PRO A 634 8.60 10.25 -45.37
C PRO A 634 10.07 9.92 -45.06
N GLY A 635 10.30 8.87 -44.26
CA GLY A 635 11.64 8.43 -43.88
C GLY A 635 12.36 9.34 -42.86
N GLN A 636 11.69 10.40 -42.37
CA GLN A 636 12.21 11.26 -41.32
C GLN A 636 11.19 11.31 -40.15
N PRO A 637 11.11 10.26 -39.34
CA PRO A 637 10.10 10.21 -38.29
C PRO A 637 10.28 11.33 -37.28
N ARG A 638 9.17 11.94 -36.90
CA ARG A 638 9.04 12.88 -35.80
C ARG A 638 8.48 12.18 -34.57
N TYR A 639 8.79 12.70 -33.41
CA TYR A 639 8.47 12.12 -32.12
C TYR A 639 7.77 13.15 -31.21
N LEU A 640 6.76 12.70 -30.49
CA LEU A 640 6.00 13.54 -29.56
C LEU A 640 5.85 12.83 -28.22
N VAL A 641 6.42 13.38 -27.15
CA VAL A 641 6.12 12.97 -25.79
C VAL A 641 4.90 13.76 -25.32
N PHE A 642 3.90 13.07 -24.77
CA PHE A 642 2.67 13.70 -24.29
C PHE A 642 2.05 12.89 -23.14
N PRO A 643 1.25 13.53 -22.24
CA PRO A 643 0.57 12.83 -21.16
C PRO A 643 -0.40 11.75 -21.66
N SER A 644 -0.41 10.59 -21.01
CA SER A 644 -1.29 9.46 -21.36
C SER A 644 -2.75 9.67 -20.97
N ARG A 645 -3.11 10.83 -20.43
CA ARG A 645 -4.51 11.17 -20.08
C ARG A 645 -5.41 10.96 -21.27
N ASN A 646 -6.55 10.26 -21.05
CA ASN A 646 -7.47 9.91 -22.14
C ASN A 646 -7.87 11.11 -23.01
N GLN A 647 -8.07 12.28 -22.42
CA GLN A 647 -8.38 13.49 -23.18
C GLN A 647 -7.23 13.85 -24.13
N VAL A 648 -6.00 13.98 -23.64
CA VAL A 648 -4.84 14.38 -24.45
C VAL A 648 -4.55 13.33 -25.52
N LEU A 649 -4.53 12.05 -25.15
CA LEU A 649 -4.34 10.94 -26.08
C LEU A 649 -5.34 10.99 -27.23
N ASN A 650 -6.62 11.17 -26.91
CA ASN A 650 -7.68 11.19 -27.93
C ASN A 650 -7.64 12.45 -28.79
N GLU A 651 -7.34 13.62 -28.23
CA GLU A 651 -7.21 14.86 -28.98
C GLU A 651 -6.01 14.81 -29.94
N VAL A 652 -4.84 14.32 -29.47
CA VAL A 652 -3.66 14.11 -30.33
C VAL A 652 -3.98 13.11 -31.44
N ASN A 653 -4.59 11.96 -31.09
CA ASN A 653 -4.96 10.94 -32.06
C ASN A 653 -5.96 11.45 -33.11
N GLN A 654 -7.01 12.19 -32.69
CA GLN A 654 -7.99 12.72 -33.62
C GLN A 654 -7.34 13.64 -34.62
N LYS A 655 -6.50 14.57 -34.16
CA LYS A 655 -5.82 15.51 -35.03
C LYS A 655 -4.78 14.84 -35.94
N PHE A 656 -4.05 13.85 -35.43
CA PHE A 656 -3.15 13.03 -36.20
C PHE A 656 -3.90 12.29 -37.34
N ARG A 657 -5.04 11.67 -37.04
CA ARG A 657 -5.89 10.94 -37.99
C ARG A 657 -6.48 11.86 -39.06
N ASP A 658 -6.80 13.12 -38.73
CA ASP A 658 -7.30 14.11 -39.70
C ASP A 658 -6.29 14.38 -40.82
N VAL A 659 -5.00 14.38 -40.48
CA VAL A 659 -3.92 14.60 -41.42
C VAL A 659 -3.47 13.36 -42.16
N ARG A 660 -3.46 12.21 -41.43
CA ARG A 660 -2.96 10.90 -41.94
C ARG A 660 -4.06 10.01 -42.55
N GLY A 661 -5.20 10.58 -42.91
CA GLY A 661 -6.23 9.83 -43.64
C GLY A 661 -6.89 8.71 -42.81
N GLY A 662 -6.94 8.81 -41.49
CA GLY A 662 -7.60 7.88 -40.59
C GLY A 662 -6.70 6.89 -39.86
N GLU A 663 -5.39 6.90 -40.11
CA GLU A 663 -4.44 6.06 -39.38
C GLU A 663 -4.39 6.38 -37.89
N LEU A 664 -4.36 5.36 -37.03
CA LEU A 664 -4.20 5.55 -35.59
C LEU A 664 -2.80 6.07 -35.25
N LEU A 665 -2.72 6.97 -34.29
CA LEU A 665 -1.47 7.46 -33.74
C LEU A 665 -0.60 6.31 -33.25
N PRO A 666 0.61 6.09 -33.83
CA PRO A 666 1.52 5.10 -33.34
C PRO A 666 2.21 5.56 -32.04
N VAL A 667 2.32 4.66 -31.08
CA VAL A 667 3.03 4.84 -29.81
C VAL A 667 4.04 3.74 -29.64
N ILE A 668 5.25 4.08 -29.22
CA ILE A 668 6.37 3.13 -29.06
C ILE A 668 6.85 2.97 -27.61
N SER A 669 6.37 3.82 -26.70
CA SER A 669 6.65 3.67 -25.25
C SER A 669 5.68 2.69 -24.58
N ASP A 670 5.87 2.48 -23.28
CA ASP A 670 4.96 1.70 -22.45
C ASP A 670 3.55 2.34 -22.45
N PRO A 671 2.50 1.63 -22.85
CA PRO A 671 1.14 2.14 -22.87
C PRO A 671 0.56 2.48 -21.50
N GLU A 672 1.13 1.91 -20.43
CA GLU A 672 0.73 2.16 -19.04
C GLU A 672 1.52 3.33 -18.41
N GLY A 673 2.44 3.94 -19.17
CA GLY A 673 3.24 5.05 -18.71
C GLY A 673 2.43 6.34 -18.53
N ARG A 674 2.85 7.20 -17.59
CA ARG A 674 2.29 8.57 -17.40
C ARG A 674 2.41 9.43 -18.66
N TYR A 675 3.49 9.22 -19.41
CA TYR A 675 3.73 9.86 -20.68
C TYR A 675 3.94 8.81 -21.76
N LEU A 676 3.40 9.11 -22.93
CA LEU A 676 3.54 8.28 -24.13
C LEU A 676 4.53 8.94 -25.09
N LEU A 677 5.28 8.12 -25.81
CA LEU A 677 6.08 8.56 -26.95
C LEU A 677 5.37 8.13 -28.23
N GLY A 678 4.71 9.09 -28.86
CA GLY A 678 4.13 8.95 -30.20
C GLY A 678 5.18 9.15 -31.28
N VAL A 679 5.02 8.44 -32.40
CA VAL A 679 5.88 8.57 -33.58
C VAL A 679 5.03 8.79 -34.81
N SER A 680 5.55 9.53 -35.79
CA SER A 680 4.82 9.77 -37.03
C SER A 680 4.69 8.56 -37.94
N GLU A 681 5.62 7.60 -37.84
CA GLU A 681 5.70 6.38 -38.64
C GLU A 681 6.46 5.30 -37.84
N LEU A 682 5.94 4.07 -37.79
CA LEU A 682 6.59 2.95 -37.12
C LEU A 682 7.73 2.41 -37.97
N ALA A 683 8.79 1.97 -37.32
CA ALA A 683 9.84 1.22 -37.99
C ALA A 683 9.29 -0.13 -38.52
N PRO A 684 9.86 -0.69 -39.57
CA PRO A 684 9.43 -1.98 -40.12
C PRO A 684 9.50 -3.09 -39.05
N GLY A 685 8.35 -3.72 -38.78
CA GLY A 685 8.21 -4.77 -37.78
C GLY A 685 7.97 -4.27 -36.34
N GLU A 686 7.89 -2.99 -36.13
CA GLU A 686 7.54 -2.42 -34.82
C GLU A 686 6.01 -2.41 -34.61
N GLU A 687 5.57 -2.78 -33.42
CA GLU A 687 4.16 -2.82 -33.07
C GLU A 687 3.67 -1.48 -32.51
N ASN A 688 2.49 -1.06 -32.94
CA ASN A 688 1.82 0.11 -32.32
C ASN A 688 1.33 -0.24 -30.92
N ARG A 689 1.97 0.33 -29.92
CA ARG A 689 1.63 0.16 -28.49
C ARG A 689 0.61 1.15 -27.98
N SER A 690 0.00 1.94 -28.86
CA SER A 690 -1.05 2.89 -28.44
C SER A 690 -2.15 2.17 -27.66
N PRO A 691 -2.59 2.70 -26.52
CA PRO A 691 -3.79 2.19 -25.85
C PRO A 691 -4.99 2.09 -26.80
N LEU A 692 -5.09 3.01 -27.75
CA LEU A 692 -6.17 3.03 -28.75
C LEU A 692 -6.08 1.87 -29.77
N ALA A 693 -4.90 1.37 -30.08
CA ALA A 693 -4.73 0.25 -31.00
C ALA A 693 -5.33 -1.09 -30.46
N ARG A 694 -5.56 -1.18 -29.15
CA ARG A 694 -6.20 -2.34 -28.51
C ARG A 694 -7.72 -2.29 -28.54
N VAL A 695 -8.29 -1.09 -28.76
CA VAL A 695 -9.74 -0.87 -28.68
C VAL A 695 -10.37 -0.35 -29.99
N VAL A 696 -9.56 0.13 -30.94
CA VAL A 696 -10.02 0.59 -32.25
C VAL A 696 -9.41 -0.31 -33.33
N LEU A 697 -10.29 -0.95 -34.11
CA LEU A 697 -9.89 -1.71 -35.29
C LEU A 697 -10.26 -0.93 -36.55
N LEU A 698 -9.39 -0.98 -37.56
CA LEU A 698 -9.62 -0.38 -38.88
C LEU A 698 -10.30 -1.35 -39.86
N GLN A 699 -10.44 -2.60 -39.43
CA GLN A 699 -11.13 -3.67 -40.21
C GLN A 699 -12.27 -4.24 -39.39
N ARG A 700 -13.33 -4.62 -40.10
CA ARG A 700 -14.54 -5.15 -39.47
C ARG A 700 -14.23 -6.48 -38.77
N PRO A 701 -14.47 -6.58 -37.45
CA PRO A 701 -14.32 -7.83 -36.71
C PRO A 701 -15.44 -8.82 -37.07
N THR A 702 -15.17 -10.11 -36.80
CA THR A 702 -16.18 -11.17 -36.93
C THR A 702 -16.48 -11.73 -35.54
N PRO A 703 -17.51 -11.24 -34.85
CA PRO A 703 -17.90 -11.74 -33.54
C PRO A 703 -18.33 -13.21 -33.60
N ARG A 704 -18.09 -13.97 -32.55
CA ARG A 704 -18.57 -15.35 -32.41
C ARG A 704 -20.10 -15.42 -32.36
N TYR A 705 -20.71 -14.39 -31.76
CA TYR A 705 -22.15 -14.22 -31.66
C TYR A 705 -22.55 -12.94 -32.40
N PRO A 706 -22.76 -13.02 -33.75
CA PRO A 706 -23.07 -11.83 -34.55
C PRO A 706 -24.49 -11.39 -34.34
N ILE A 707 -24.73 -10.08 -34.38
CA ILE A 707 -26.05 -9.46 -34.45
C ILE A 707 -26.17 -8.76 -35.80
N LEU A 708 -27.14 -9.15 -36.61
CA LEU A 708 -27.25 -8.68 -37.99
C LEU A 708 -27.94 -7.30 -38.07
N GLU A 709 -28.91 -7.08 -37.23
CA GLU A 709 -29.70 -5.84 -37.16
C GLU A 709 -29.58 -5.24 -35.75
N GLY A 710 -28.80 -4.19 -35.60
CA GLY A 710 -28.59 -3.53 -34.32
C GLY A 710 -28.09 -2.12 -34.54
N ASN A 711 -28.93 -1.19 -34.96
CA ASN A 711 -28.57 0.18 -35.30
C ASN A 711 -29.19 1.18 -34.33
N PHE A 712 -28.36 2.01 -33.73
CA PHE A 712 -28.73 3.06 -32.81
C PHE A 712 -28.56 4.44 -33.46
N ASP A 713 -29.69 5.10 -33.72
CA ASP A 713 -29.78 6.47 -34.23
C ASP A 713 -28.96 6.74 -35.50
N ASN A 714 -28.74 5.69 -36.32
CA ASN A 714 -27.84 5.73 -37.50
C ASN A 714 -26.44 6.26 -37.18
N LYS A 715 -26.02 6.17 -35.91
CA LYS A 715 -24.70 6.61 -35.41
C LYS A 715 -23.82 5.46 -35.00
N VAL A 716 -24.41 4.41 -34.43
CA VAL A 716 -23.68 3.24 -33.92
C VAL A 716 -24.40 1.97 -34.30
N ARG A 717 -23.65 1.02 -34.83
CA ARG A 717 -24.13 -0.35 -35.07
C ARG A 717 -23.48 -1.32 -34.09
N TYR A 718 -24.28 -2.13 -33.44
CA TYR A 718 -23.80 -3.25 -32.66
C TYR A 718 -23.58 -4.46 -33.56
N LEU A 719 -22.35 -5.00 -33.58
CA LEU A 719 -21.99 -6.11 -34.48
C LEU A 719 -22.16 -7.48 -33.80
N GLY A 720 -22.25 -7.51 -32.50
CA GLY A 720 -22.30 -8.74 -31.71
C GLY A 720 -21.20 -8.80 -30.66
N TYR A 721 -20.94 -9.99 -30.16
CA TYR A 721 -20.01 -10.16 -29.03
C TYR A 721 -19.26 -11.50 -29.07
N ASP A 722 -18.17 -11.53 -28.32
CA ASP A 722 -17.47 -12.74 -27.89
C ASP A 722 -17.66 -12.94 -26.39
N LEU A 723 -17.66 -14.19 -25.97
CA LEU A 723 -17.88 -14.55 -24.58
C LEU A 723 -16.77 -15.49 -24.11
N SER A 724 -16.12 -15.16 -22.99
CA SER A 724 -15.24 -16.11 -22.30
C SER A 724 -16.10 -17.16 -21.58
N SER A 725 -16.46 -18.22 -22.29
CA SER A 725 -17.34 -19.28 -21.83
C SER A 725 -16.65 -20.64 -21.88
N TYR A 726 -17.26 -21.65 -21.28
CA TYR A 726 -16.91 -23.04 -21.53
C TYR A 726 -17.13 -23.41 -23.01
N PRO A 727 -16.54 -24.51 -23.49
CA PRO A 727 -16.71 -24.92 -24.90
C PRO A 727 -18.16 -25.10 -25.34
N ASP A 728 -19.07 -25.42 -24.42
CA ASP A 728 -20.52 -25.55 -24.63
C ASP A 728 -21.28 -24.20 -24.66
N GLY A 729 -20.56 -23.07 -24.53
CA GLY A 729 -21.15 -21.74 -24.53
C GLY A 729 -21.78 -21.34 -23.20
N THR A 730 -21.63 -22.14 -22.14
CA THR A 730 -22.13 -21.82 -20.80
C THR A 730 -21.10 -21.04 -19.97
N VAL A 731 -21.59 -20.31 -18.97
CA VAL A 731 -20.79 -19.63 -17.96
C VAL A 731 -21.19 -20.15 -16.58
N ALA A 732 -20.26 -20.13 -15.63
CA ALA A 732 -20.56 -20.58 -14.28
C ALA A 732 -21.00 -19.44 -13.38
N ALA A 733 -21.94 -19.72 -12.48
CA ALA A 733 -22.26 -18.83 -11.38
C ALA A 733 -21.01 -18.54 -10.52
N LEU A 734 -20.94 -17.35 -9.92
CA LEU A 734 -19.82 -16.84 -9.12
C LEU A 734 -18.52 -16.57 -9.88
N GLN A 735 -18.49 -16.77 -11.20
CA GLN A 735 -17.31 -16.45 -12.01
C GLN A 735 -17.43 -15.05 -12.63
N ASN A 736 -16.27 -14.45 -12.87
CA ASN A 736 -16.17 -13.30 -13.75
C ASN A 736 -16.10 -13.79 -15.20
N VAL A 737 -16.99 -13.26 -16.01
CA VAL A 737 -17.07 -13.55 -17.43
C VAL A 737 -16.63 -12.30 -18.18
N THR A 738 -15.72 -12.45 -19.13
CA THR A 738 -15.40 -11.36 -20.05
C THR A 738 -16.31 -11.45 -21.25
N ILE A 739 -17.06 -10.37 -21.50
CA ILE A 739 -17.82 -10.15 -22.72
C ILE A 739 -17.05 -9.11 -23.53
N THR A 740 -16.74 -9.42 -24.77
CA THR A 740 -16.14 -8.47 -25.70
C THR A 740 -17.21 -8.05 -26.70
N HIS A 741 -17.69 -6.84 -26.56
CA HIS A 741 -18.66 -6.25 -27.47
C HIS A 741 -17.95 -5.61 -28.66
N TYR A 742 -18.59 -5.63 -29.82
CA TYR A 742 -18.07 -5.03 -31.04
C TYR A 742 -19.07 -4.02 -31.58
N TRP A 743 -18.60 -2.80 -31.74
CA TRP A 743 -19.39 -1.67 -32.22
C TRP A 743 -18.79 -1.12 -33.51
N GLU A 744 -19.62 -0.66 -34.43
CA GLU A 744 -19.25 0.10 -35.61
C GLU A 744 -19.78 1.52 -35.48
N CYS A 745 -18.90 2.51 -35.62
CA CYS A 745 -19.32 3.88 -35.69
C CYS A 745 -19.77 4.24 -37.10
N LEU A 746 -21.04 4.60 -37.27
CA LEU A 746 -21.65 5.00 -38.55
C LEU A 746 -21.68 6.51 -38.72
N GLY A 747 -21.80 7.25 -37.65
CA GLY A 747 -21.94 8.70 -37.66
C GLY A 747 -21.42 9.35 -36.40
N LYS A 748 -21.22 10.67 -36.47
CA LYS A 748 -20.70 11.46 -35.33
C LYS A 748 -21.64 11.38 -34.13
N ILE A 749 -21.06 11.08 -32.96
CA ILE A 749 -21.76 11.03 -31.68
C ILE A 749 -21.47 12.31 -30.92
N ASN A 750 -22.51 12.98 -30.42
CA ASN A 750 -22.39 14.22 -29.66
C ASN A 750 -22.44 13.90 -28.16
N GLY A 751 -21.28 13.85 -27.53
CA GLY A 751 -21.11 13.62 -26.11
C GLY A 751 -20.71 12.17 -25.76
N ASP A 752 -20.50 11.91 -24.48
CA ASP A 752 -20.07 10.63 -23.98
C ASP A 752 -21.28 9.82 -23.52
N TYR A 753 -21.43 8.66 -24.13
CA TYR A 753 -22.41 7.65 -23.76
C TYR A 753 -21.70 6.49 -23.07
N GLN A 754 -22.34 5.96 -22.06
CA GLN A 754 -21.99 4.69 -21.44
C GLN A 754 -22.71 3.54 -22.16
N VAL A 755 -22.14 2.35 -22.08
CA VAL A 755 -22.77 1.11 -22.53
C VAL A 755 -23.53 0.51 -21.37
N PHE A 756 -24.79 0.18 -21.55
CA PHE A 756 -25.49 -0.71 -20.62
C PHE A 756 -25.55 -2.12 -21.19
N VAL A 757 -25.38 -3.09 -20.30
CA VAL A 757 -25.58 -4.52 -20.58
C VAL A 757 -26.46 -5.07 -19.48
N HIS A 758 -27.73 -5.30 -19.82
CA HIS A 758 -28.72 -5.85 -18.90
C HIS A 758 -28.93 -7.32 -19.22
N VAL A 759 -28.63 -8.21 -18.31
CA VAL A 759 -28.86 -9.64 -18.44
C VAL A 759 -30.04 -10.01 -17.55
N ASP A 760 -31.21 -10.14 -18.19
CA ASP A 760 -32.52 -10.32 -17.54
C ASP A 760 -32.89 -11.82 -17.51
N GLY A 761 -33.27 -12.33 -16.32
CA GLY A 761 -33.79 -13.70 -16.19
C GLY A 761 -34.24 -14.02 -14.77
N MET A 762 -35.20 -14.94 -14.63
CA MET A 762 -35.76 -15.43 -13.38
C MET A 762 -36.21 -14.35 -12.35
N GLY A 763 -36.60 -13.17 -12.85
CA GLY A 763 -37.04 -12.05 -12.01
C GLY A 763 -35.92 -11.12 -11.55
N ASP A 764 -34.66 -11.45 -11.83
CA ASP A 764 -33.48 -10.67 -11.47
C ASP A 764 -32.78 -10.11 -12.71
N ARG A 765 -32.01 -9.04 -12.51
CA ARG A 765 -31.15 -8.41 -13.52
C ARG A 765 -29.70 -8.42 -13.06
N ILE A 766 -28.82 -8.87 -13.95
CA ILE A 766 -27.40 -8.64 -13.80
C ILE A 766 -27.07 -7.36 -14.57
N ASN A 767 -26.63 -6.32 -13.86
CA ASN A 767 -26.26 -5.05 -14.46
C ASN A 767 -24.77 -5.03 -14.83
N GLY A 768 -24.50 -4.64 -16.07
CA GLY A 768 -23.15 -4.54 -16.62
C GLY A 768 -22.90 -3.17 -17.24
N ASP A 769 -23.42 -2.08 -16.66
CA ASP A 769 -23.18 -0.73 -17.15
C ASP A 769 -21.68 -0.36 -16.99
N HIS A 770 -21.11 0.23 -18.04
CA HIS A 770 -19.68 0.59 -18.05
C HIS A 770 -19.36 1.69 -19.09
N ASP A 771 -18.19 2.29 -18.93
CA ASP A 771 -17.64 3.19 -19.93
C ASP A 771 -17.08 2.38 -21.11
N PRO A 772 -17.44 2.71 -22.36
CA PRO A 772 -17.03 1.95 -23.53
C PRO A 772 -15.50 1.92 -23.70
N ALA A 773 -14.98 0.81 -24.17
CA ALA A 773 -13.56 0.59 -24.40
C ALA A 773 -12.71 0.88 -23.13
N GLU A 774 -13.21 0.42 -21.97
CA GLU A 774 -12.56 0.64 -20.66
C GLU A 774 -12.34 2.13 -20.33
N GLY A 775 -13.13 3.05 -20.92
CA GLY A 775 -13.00 4.50 -20.80
C GLY A 775 -11.85 5.12 -21.58
N VAL A 776 -11.04 4.31 -22.29
CA VAL A 776 -9.87 4.81 -23.06
C VAL A 776 -10.31 5.56 -24.31
N TYR A 777 -11.41 5.14 -24.92
CA TYR A 777 -11.94 5.75 -26.15
C TYR A 777 -13.43 6.14 -25.96
N PRO A 778 -13.72 7.30 -25.33
CA PRO A 778 -15.06 7.81 -25.14
C PRO A 778 -15.80 8.03 -26.48
N THR A 779 -17.13 7.84 -26.49
CA THR A 779 -17.93 7.84 -27.72
C THR A 779 -17.84 9.11 -28.54
N ARG A 780 -17.59 10.27 -27.90
CA ARG A 780 -17.41 11.56 -28.62
C ARG A 780 -16.23 11.58 -29.59
N TYR A 781 -15.26 10.67 -29.40
CA TYR A 781 -14.06 10.53 -30.23
C TYR A 781 -14.19 9.43 -31.29
N TRP A 782 -15.28 8.65 -31.29
CA TRP A 782 -15.50 7.61 -32.30
C TRP A 782 -15.67 8.26 -33.66
N ARG A 783 -15.06 7.67 -34.65
CA ARG A 783 -15.13 8.16 -36.06
C ARG A 783 -15.90 7.20 -36.93
N PRO A 784 -16.66 7.72 -37.91
CA PRO A 784 -17.30 6.85 -38.91
C PRO A 784 -16.28 5.92 -39.57
N GLY A 785 -16.60 4.62 -39.56
CA GLY A 785 -15.70 3.56 -40.05
C GLY A 785 -14.81 2.93 -38.98
N ASP A 786 -14.81 3.44 -37.74
CA ASP A 786 -14.12 2.74 -36.64
C ASP A 786 -14.93 1.53 -36.18
N PHE A 787 -14.21 0.45 -35.88
CA PHE A 787 -14.73 -0.72 -35.18
C PHE A 787 -14.17 -0.73 -33.77
N ILE A 788 -15.02 -0.65 -32.77
CA ILE A 788 -14.64 -0.52 -31.38
C ILE A 788 -14.75 -1.86 -30.68
N VAL A 789 -13.67 -2.27 -30.03
CA VAL A 789 -13.59 -3.45 -29.17
C VAL A 789 -13.80 -2.98 -27.73
N ASP A 790 -14.91 -3.38 -27.19
CA ASP A 790 -15.33 -2.97 -25.85
C ASP A 790 -15.38 -4.20 -24.93
N ARG A 791 -14.43 -4.27 -23.98
CA ARG A 791 -14.28 -5.42 -23.09
C ARG A 791 -14.89 -5.11 -21.74
N GLN A 792 -15.83 -5.96 -21.36
CA GLN A 792 -16.52 -5.88 -20.08
C GLN A 792 -16.24 -7.12 -19.25
N LYS A 793 -15.99 -6.94 -17.96
CA LYS A 793 -15.97 -8.02 -16.97
C LYS A 793 -17.32 -8.03 -16.23
N LEU A 794 -18.14 -9.00 -16.54
CA LEU A 794 -19.44 -9.20 -15.90
C LEU A 794 -19.30 -10.29 -14.83
N ARG A 795 -19.71 -10.00 -13.61
CA ARG A 795 -19.77 -11.00 -12.55
C ARG A 795 -21.11 -11.68 -12.56
N ILE A 796 -21.11 -13.00 -12.68
CA ILE A 796 -22.32 -13.81 -12.58
C ILE A 796 -22.62 -14.04 -11.09
N PRO A 797 -23.71 -13.53 -10.55
CA PRO A 797 -24.05 -13.69 -9.14
C PRO A 797 -24.50 -15.13 -8.84
N PHE A 798 -24.48 -15.48 -7.58
CA PHE A 798 -24.83 -16.81 -7.11
C PHE A 798 -26.29 -17.21 -7.41
N PHE A 799 -27.20 -16.27 -7.34
CA PHE A 799 -28.65 -16.52 -7.60
C PHE A 799 -28.94 -16.82 -9.09
N ALA A 800 -27.99 -16.54 -9.99
CA ALA A 800 -28.14 -16.88 -11.40
C ALA A 800 -28.02 -18.40 -11.67
N ARG A 801 -27.91 -19.26 -10.64
CA ARG A 801 -27.83 -20.71 -10.75
C ARG A 801 -29.15 -21.38 -10.36
N PRO A 802 -29.96 -21.80 -11.27
CA PRO A 802 -31.28 -22.28 -10.88
C PRO A 802 -31.49 -23.79 -10.90
N SER A 803 -30.81 -24.60 -11.71
CA SER A 803 -31.17 -26.01 -11.86
C SER A 803 -30.06 -26.89 -12.41
N ARG A 804 -30.35 -28.20 -12.60
CA ARG A 804 -29.43 -29.15 -13.25
C ARG A 804 -29.11 -28.81 -14.68
N GLU A 805 -30.00 -28.05 -15.36
CA GLU A 805 -29.78 -27.57 -16.72
C GLU A 805 -29.37 -26.10 -16.74
N PRO A 806 -28.54 -25.67 -17.72
CA PRO A 806 -28.14 -24.26 -17.83
C PRO A 806 -29.37 -23.37 -18.05
N THR A 807 -29.47 -22.30 -17.24
CA THR A 807 -30.54 -21.31 -17.39
C THR A 807 -30.18 -20.26 -18.41
N ALA A 808 -31.12 -19.95 -19.27
CA ALA A 808 -31.00 -18.93 -20.28
C ALA A 808 -31.41 -17.56 -19.72
N TYR A 809 -30.50 -16.59 -19.75
CA TYR A 809 -30.77 -15.19 -19.46
C TYR A 809 -30.71 -14.38 -20.73
N GLN A 810 -31.68 -13.48 -20.91
CA GLN A 810 -31.74 -12.60 -22.07
C GLN A 810 -30.81 -11.41 -21.85
N MET A 811 -29.88 -11.20 -22.76
CA MET A 811 -28.97 -10.06 -22.71
C MET A 811 -29.50 -8.93 -23.62
N TYR A 812 -29.57 -7.73 -23.06
CA TYR A 812 -29.92 -6.52 -23.78
C TYR A 812 -28.78 -5.54 -23.69
N VAL A 813 -28.46 -4.87 -24.81
CA VAL A 813 -27.35 -3.91 -24.91
C VAL A 813 -27.85 -2.58 -25.48
N GLY A 814 -27.12 -1.52 -25.18
CA GLY A 814 -27.38 -0.20 -25.76
C GLY A 814 -26.48 0.88 -25.17
N LEU A 815 -26.74 2.10 -25.54
CA LEU A 815 -25.96 3.27 -25.13
C LEU A 815 -26.87 4.25 -24.40
N PHE A 816 -26.35 4.83 -23.30
CA PHE A 816 -27.09 5.80 -22.49
C PHE A 816 -26.20 6.95 -22.00
N ARG A 817 -26.81 8.08 -21.68
CA ARG A 817 -26.20 9.23 -21.06
C ARG A 817 -27.18 9.84 -20.04
N GLY A 818 -26.85 9.72 -18.77
CA GLY A 818 -27.82 10.03 -17.71
C GLY A 818 -29.07 9.19 -17.82
N GLU A 819 -30.25 9.80 -17.87
CA GLU A 819 -31.54 9.13 -18.01
C GLU A 819 -31.90 8.78 -19.45
N SER A 820 -31.16 9.28 -20.46
CA SER A 820 -31.50 9.17 -21.86
C SER A 820 -30.75 8.03 -22.54
N ARG A 821 -31.49 7.18 -23.30
CA ARG A 821 -30.88 6.15 -24.13
C ARG A 821 -30.77 6.61 -25.58
N LEU A 822 -29.76 6.14 -26.28
CA LEU A 822 -29.65 6.33 -27.72
C LEU A 822 -30.74 5.51 -28.40
N PRO A 823 -31.61 6.12 -29.28
CA PRO A 823 -32.74 5.41 -29.89
C PRO A 823 -32.30 4.21 -30.72
N LEU A 824 -32.96 3.08 -30.54
CA LEU A 824 -32.82 1.91 -31.41
C LEU A 824 -33.60 2.12 -32.69
N SER A 825 -32.94 2.24 -33.83
CA SER A 825 -33.55 2.46 -35.15
C SER A 825 -33.84 1.17 -35.91
N GLU A 826 -32.98 0.13 -35.71
CA GLU A 826 -33.11 -1.19 -36.33
C GLU A 826 -32.69 -2.26 -35.35
N GLY A 827 -33.38 -3.40 -35.35
CA GLY A 827 -33.06 -4.55 -34.50
C GLY A 827 -34.20 -4.97 -33.61
N GLU A 828 -34.15 -6.20 -33.14
CA GLU A 828 -35.12 -6.76 -32.19
C GLU A 828 -34.84 -6.19 -30.79
N GLY A 829 -35.82 -5.58 -30.15
CA GLY A 829 -35.65 -5.04 -28.84
C GLY A 829 -36.85 -4.28 -28.31
N ASN A 830 -36.71 -3.69 -27.12
CA ASN A 830 -37.74 -2.88 -26.49
C ASN A 830 -37.08 -1.71 -25.70
N ASP A 831 -37.77 -0.60 -25.60
CA ASP A 831 -37.36 0.54 -24.79
C ASP A 831 -35.88 0.99 -25.08
N ASN A 832 -35.56 1.08 -26.39
CA ASN A 832 -34.20 1.39 -26.88
C ASN A 832 -33.12 0.44 -26.35
N ARG A 833 -33.49 -0.81 -26.04
CA ARG A 833 -32.58 -1.89 -25.69
C ARG A 833 -32.58 -2.92 -26.82
N LEU A 834 -31.43 -3.14 -27.41
CA LEU A 834 -31.26 -4.16 -28.43
C LEU A 834 -31.13 -5.54 -27.75
N TYR A 835 -31.86 -6.53 -28.26
CA TYR A 835 -31.66 -7.91 -27.87
C TYR A 835 -30.30 -8.41 -28.38
N GLY A 836 -29.38 -8.60 -27.46
CA GLY A 836 -27.99 -9.01 -27.70
C GLY A 836 -27.75 -10.52 -27.64
N GLY A 837 -28.79 -11.33 -27.38
CA GLY A 837 -28.71 -12.78 -27.33
C GLY A 837 -28.93 -13.40 -25.95
N VAL A 838 -28.44 -14.61 -25.75
CA VAL A 838 -28.69 -15.40 -24.54
C VAL A 838 -27.41 -15.76 -23.84
N LEU A 839 -27.30 -15.43 -22.55
CA LEU A 839 -26.28 -15.91 -21.63
C LEU A 839 -26.80 -17.18 -20.93
N ARG A 840 -26.10 -18.31 -21.12
CA ARG A 840 -26.47 -19.58 -20.47
C ARG A 840 -25.63 -19.80 -19.24
N VAL A 841 -26.27 -19.79 -18.06
CA VAL A 841 -25.59 -19.94 -16.76
C VAL A 841 -25.80 -21.34 -16.20
N ARG A 842 -24.74 -22.00 -15.78
CA ARG A 842 -24.77 -23.32 -15.14
C ARG A 842 -24.20 -23.32 -13.72
#